data_db17364b59da8980c4c88794802af578
#
_entry.id   db17364b59da8980c4c88794802af578
#
_cell.length_a   1.000
_cell.length_b   1.000
_cell.length_c   1.000
_cell.angle_alpha   90.00
_cell.angle_beta   90.00
_cell.angle_gamma   90.00
#
_symmetry.space_group_name_H-M   'P 1'
#
loop_
_entity.id
_entity.type
_entity.pdbx_description
1 polymer ?
#
loop_
_entity_poly.entity_id
_entity_poly.type
_entity_poly.pdbx_seq_one_letter_code
_entity_poly.pdbx_strand_id
1 'polypeptide(L)'
;MTVECPACGQRMEMTARMTPCPNCGQIVSATYQPPLPPRPASAPLIAPEDLRPTDRAAAYRPPEPAVRTPSWLPATLIILGVFIGIFFLIYLATLKLSSYAVNPAPPPAPAPAPAPPPPAVEDERQSKLFSFNNQPPSSAPAKVAPAPAVPVDPLMEPTTAPAEERATRGVAAASKPAPVAFAVVPEPVSVDEVVTDDKINAAIVKGVNHLVLRFDAKQKLKSDRGAQAGGAHALAVLALLHAGEAISDERLNIHNPFMIGLLEQLRKYEMPDGMATYSRSLRAQALAFHNRPEDRSVLASDTRWLINSSVVGAYGYGPPPAGATNPSQLHGWDNSNSQYGVLGVWAAAEAGLAIPGSYWQGVQTHWERTQLDSGGWGYSAGDGKEPGSLSMTAAGVNMLFVANEQLSALRPDTQLARPPFSPSLQLALDWLGKGDNAITIAGQFPYYTLYGMERAGLASGFKMFGRHDWFRVLAAETLKKQSAEGSWGDEVDTSFALLFLARGRHPLLMNKLNFVGAWANRPRDVANLAKFVTKETERPLNWQVVSLKSEWGDWMDCPILYLSSHEPPVFDESDFAKLNSFVMAGGLLFTHADGGTKEFNQWAEMLAYKLFDQDLKDVPPEHFVFNALFKPDQKFPLRGVGNATRTFMIHSPTDISKRWVAKGASVDRSVFDLGANIFVYSTGMQVPRNRLDTLYVEDLPDKPKITVPIARLKYAGDWDPEPFAWERERRMFRRETSIGLVPFAVEIEKISPTVAPFAHLTGTAAVTLSAAQIKALRDYVDAGGVLLIDPCGGSQPFASSIRAALFPAADAQPAPLKPDHPLLVGRGAGMTPLLKQQVRPFVFKAIGSKIPPMQIRDVGKGAIVVSDLDLTSGLLGTNTL
;
A
#
# COMPACT_ATOMS: atom_id res chain seq x y z
N MET A 1 13.65 -24.80 -12.32
CA MET A 1 14.61 -25.16 -11.25
C MET A 1 13.83 -25.87 -10.16
N THR A 2 14.25 -27.06 -9.77
CA THR A 2 13.57 -27.80 -8.70
C THR A 2 14.23 -27.45 -7.36
N VAL A 3 13.44 -26.97 -6.40
CA VAL A 3 13.88 -26.68 -5.03
C VAL A 3 13.05 -27.46 -4.03
N GLU A 4 13.58 -27.66 -2.84
CA GLU A 4 12.87 -28.30 -1.74
C GLU A 4 12.32 -27.23 -0.78
N CYS A 5 11.05 -27.31 -0.44
CA CYS A 5 10.44 -26.35 0.47
C CYS A 5 11.01 -26.52 1.89
N PRO A 6 11.58 -25.47 2.49
CA PRO A 6 12.21 -25.57 3.82
C PRO A 6 11.23 -25.90 4.95
N ALA A 7 9.92 -25.65 4.74
CA ALA A 7 8.91 -25.88 5.78
C ALA A 7 8.31 -27.28 5.75
N CYS A 8 8.26 -27.95 4.59
CA CYS A 8 7.57 -29.25 4.48
C CYS A 8 8.32 -30.29 3.67
N GLY A 9 9.53 -29.99 3.19
CA GLY A 9 10.35 -30.91 2.41
C GLY A 9 9.84 -31.23 0.97
N GLN A 10 8.73 -30.61 0.54
CA GLN A 10 8.17 -30.86 -0.78
C GLN A 10 9.08 -30.34 -1.89
N ARG A 11 9.43 -31.18 -2.85
CA ARG A 11 10.12 -30.74 -4.06
C ARG A 11 9.13 -30.08 -5.02
N MET A 12 9.49 -28.91 -5.53
CA MET A 12 8.66 -28.10 -6.40
C MET A 12 9.47 -27.46 -7.52
N GLU A 13 8.86 -27.25 -8.66
CA GLU A 13 9.46 -26.44 -9.73
C GLU A 13 9.18 -24.96 -9.48
N MET A 14 10.24 -24.17 -9.51
CA MET A 14 10.13 -22.72 -9.39
C MET A 14 9.77 -22.12 -10.74
N THR A 15 8.63 -21.49 -10.82
CA THR A 15 8.14 -20.74 -11.99
C THR A 15 8.48 -19.26 -11.94
N ALA A 16 8.76 -18.74 -10.72
CA ALA A 16 9.24 -17.39 -10.45
C ALA A 16 10.33 -17.45 -9.37
N ARG A 17 11.01 -16.32 -9.12
CA ARG A 17 12.01 -16.24 -8.02
C ARG A 17 11.42 -16.54 -6.65
N MET A 18 10.13 -16.34 -6.51
CA MET A 18 9.36 -16.66 -5.32
C MET A 18 8.10 -17.39 -5.76
N THR A 19 7.96 -18.61 -5.30
CA THR A 19 6.83 -19.48 -5.67
C THR A 19 6.23 -20.03 -4.38
N PRO A 20 4.91 -19.90 -4.16
CA PRO A 20 4.27 -20.55 -3.03
C PRO A 20 4.39 -22.06 -3.18
N CYS A 21 4.83 -22.72 -2.12
CA CYS A 21 4.93 -24.17 -2.09
C CYS A 21 3.54 -24.80 -2.29
N PRO A 22 3.35 -25.67 -3.27
CA PRO A 22 2.06 -26.27 -3.56
C PRO A 22 1.56 -27.17 -2.42
N ASN A 23 2.47 -27.60 -1.54
CA ASN A 23 2.10 -28.45 -0.40
C ASN A 23 1.81 -27.64 0.87
N CYS A 24 2.52 -26.52 1.17
CA CYS A 24 2.36 -25.76 2.43
C CYS A 24 2.04 -24.29 2.25
N GLY A 25 1.87 -23.82 1.05
CA GLY A 25 1.59 -22.41 0.80
C GLY A 25 2.76 -21.49 1.15
N GLN A 26 3.83 -22.01 1.78
CA GLN A 26 5.00 -21.19 2.13
C GLN A 26 5.64 -20.64 0.86
N ILE A 27 5.92 -19.35 0.84
CA ILE A 27 6.66 -18.71 -0.24
C ILE A 27 8.11 -19.19 -0.17
N VAL A 28 8.54 -19.92 -1.21
CA VAL A 28 9.90 -20.41 -1.34
C VAL A 28 10.65 -19.49 -2.28
N SER A 29 11.77 -18.95 -1.81
CA SER A 29 12.69 -18.13 -2.62
C SER A 29 13.75 -19.04 -3.26
N ALA A 30 13.96 -18.91 -4.56
CA ALA A 30 15.13 -19.50 -5.19
C ALA A 30 16.34 -18.63 -4.87
N THR A 31 17.20 -19.07 -3.99
CA THR A 31 18.57 -18.54 -3.84
C THR A 31 19.43 -19.02 -5.01
N TYR A 32 18.94 -18.82 -6.24
CA TYR A 32 19.70 -19.10 -7.44
C TYR A 32 20.55 -17.87 -7.75
N GLN A 33 21.85 -18.00 -7.55
CA GLN A 33 22.80 -17.30 -8.41
C GLN A 33 22.87 -18.13 -9.69
N PRO A 34 22.25 -17.71 -10.81
CA PRO A 34 22.65 -18.28 -12.09
C PRO A 34 24.15 -18.01 -12.20
N PRO A 35 24.95 -18.95 -12.75
CA PRO A 35 26.27 -18.58 -13.25
C PRO A 35 26.03 -17.34 -14.09
N LEU A 36 26.72 -16.25 -13.76
CA LEU A 36 26.65 -14.99 -14.52
C LEU A 36 26.71 -15.42 -15.99
N PRO A 37 25.71 -15.13 -16.82
CA PRO A 37 25.85 -15.38 -18.24
C PRO A 37 27.15 -14.73 -18.62
N PRO A 38 27.99 -15.36 -19.49
CA PRO A 38 29.19 -14.74 -20.00
C PRO A 38 28.78 -13.32 -20.38
N ARG A 39 29.41 -12.30 -19.79
CA ARG A 39 29.05 -10.90 -20.04
C ARG A 39 28.71 -10.80 -21.51
N PRO A 40 27.49 -10.47 -21.93
CA PRO A 40 27.23 -10.18 -23.31
C PRO A 40 28.23 -9.10 -23.64
N ALA A 41 29.00 -9.28 -24.71
CA ALA A 41 29.93 -8.31 -25.20
C ALA A 41 29.21 -6.96 -25.13
N SER A 42 29.64 -6.12 -24.19
CA SER A 42 29.17 -4.76 -23.90
C SER A 42 27.82 -4.43 -24.55
N ALA A 43 26.72 -4.50 -23.75
CA ALA A 43 25.59 -3.68 -24.08
C ALA A 43 26.13 -2.28 -24.36
N PRO A 44 25.71 -1.59 -25.42
CA PRO A 44 26.27 -0.30 -25.74
C PRO A 44 26.02 0.61 -24.52
N LEU A 45 27.04 0.78 -23.69
CA LEU A 45 27.17 1.92 -22.81
C LEU A 45 26.94 3.11 -23.76
N ILE A 46 26.03 4.00 -23.42
CA ILE A 46 26.02 5.32 -24.04
C ILE A 46 27.39 5.89 -23.67
N ALA A 47 28.34 5.80 -24.58
CA ALA A 47 29.68 6.32 -24.33
C ALA A 47 29.54 7.81 -24.00
N PRO A 48 30.35 8.37 -23.09
CA PRO A 48 30.35 9.80 -22.83
C PRO A 48 30.52 10.63 -24.10
N GLU A 49 31.13 10.08 -25.14
CA GLU A 49 31.34 10.68 -26.45
C GLU A 49 30.05 10.76 -27.31
N ASP A 50 29.04 9.90 -27.02
CA ASP A 50 27.74 9.93 -27.68
C ASP A 50 26.75 10.94 -27.05
N LEU A 51 27.08 11.47 -25.87
CA LEU A 51 26.32 12.49 -25.18
C LEU A 51 26.94 13.84 -25.47
N ARG A 52 26.15 14.82 -25.89
CA ARG A 52 26.70 16.19 -26.06
C ARG A 52 27.18 16.68 -24.69
N PRO A 53 28.43 17.12 -24.53
CA PRO A 53 28.91 17.66 -23.27
C PRO A 53 28.18 18.98 -22.99
N THR A 54 27.37 19.03 -21.96
CA THR A 54 26.88 20.25 -21.34
C THR A 54 27.91 20.80 -20.34
N ASP A 55 29.19 20.38 -20.46
CA ASP A 55 30.30 20.64 -19.52
C ASP A 55 30.89 22.05 -19.63
N ARG A 56 30.08 23.05 -19.92
CA ARG A 56 30.50 24.42 -19.69
C ARG A 56 29.51 25.09 -18.74
N ALA A 57 29.61 24.77 -17.46
CA ALA A 57 29.24 25.69 -16.40
C ALA A 57 30.21 26.88 -16.43
N ALA A 58 30.15 27.72 -17.47
CA ALA A 58 30.73 29.04 -17.46
C ALA A 58 29.90 29.88 -16.50
N ALA A 59 30.58 30.46 -15.51
CA ALA A 59 30.02 31.39 -14.54
C ALA A 59 29.14 32.43 -15.23
N TYR A 60 27.80 32.33 -15.03
CA TYR A 60 26.82 33.27 -15.50
C TYR A 60 26.89 34.55 -14.66
N ARG A 61 27.31 35.66 -15.27
CA ARG A 61 27.04 37.01 -14.78
C ARG A 61 25.76 37.50 -15.44
N PRO A 62 24.75 37.95 -14.69
CA PRO A 62 23.54 38.50 -15.30
C PRO A 62 23.86 39.79 -16.04
N PRO A 63 23.31 39.98 -17.25
CA PRO A 63 23.39 41.29 -17.95
C PRO A 63 22.44 42.30 -17.30
N GLU A 64 22.92 43.53 -17.20
CA GLU A 64 22.10 44.69 -16.78
C GLU A 64 20.91 44.92 -17.72
N PRO A 65 19.75 45.43 -17.25
CA PRO A 65 18.54 45.53 -18.04
C PRO A 65 18.63 46.66 -19.04
N ALA A 66 18.72 46.36 -20.33
CA ALA A 66 18.49 47.32 -21.39
C ALA A 66 17.00 47.44 -21.70
N VAL A 67 16.41 48.57 -21.41
CA VAL A 67 15.04 48.94 -21.79
C VAL A 67 14.92 49.02 -23.31
N ARG A 68 14.22 48.07 -23.95
CA ARG A 68 13.75 48.16 -25.33
C ARG A 68 12.28 47.77 -25.39
N THR A 69 11.46 48.67 -25.95
CA THR A 69 10.04 48.50 -26.26
C THR A 69 9.82 47.37 -27.27
N PRO A 70 8.85 46.46 -27.05
CA PRO A 70 8.66 45.28 -27.92
C PRO A 70 7.85 45.62 -29.18
N SER A 71 8.34 45.19 -30.37
CA SER A 71 7.75 45.35 -31.71
C SER A 71 6.75 44.24 -32.08
N TRP A 72 6.18 43.49 -31.12
CA TRP A 72 5.31 42.34 -31.38
C TRP A 72 3.80 42.63 -31.23
N LEU A 73 3.40 43.82 -30.82
CA LEU A 73 2.01 44.21 -30.58
C LEU A 73 1.06 44.04 -31.81
N PRO A 74 1.47 44.20 -33.07
CA PRO A 74 0.52 44.01 -34.19
C PRO A 74 0.23 42.53 -34.53
N ALA A 75 1.20 41.61 -34.32
CA ALA A 75 1.02 40.22 -34.70
C ALA A 75 0.09 39.45 -33.74
N THR A 76 0.15 39.77 -32.46
CA THR A 76 -0.74 39.15 -31.44
C THR A 76 -2.20 39.59 -31.59
N LEU A 77 -2.46 40.81 -31.98
CA LEU A 77 -3.81 41.29 -32.25
C LEU A 77 -4.44 40.66 -33.51
N ILE A 78 -3.64 40.33 -34.52
CA ILE A 78 -4.12 39.61 -35.72
C ILE A 78 -4.45 38.15 -35.40
N ILE A 79 -3.60 37.50 -34.63
CA ILE A 79 -3.81 36.10 -34.20
C ILE A 79 -5.04 36.00 -33.30
N LEU A 80 -5.20 36.92 -32.35
CA LEU A 80 -6.39 36.99 -31.49
C LEU A 80 -7.68 37.24 -32.30
N GLY A 81 -7.63 38.14 -33.31
CA GLY A 81 -8.74 38.38 -34.22
C GLY A 81 -9.15 37.16 -35.06
N VAL A 82 -8.17 36.36 -35.51
CA VAL A 82 -8.43 35.12 -36.24
C VAL A 82 -9.06 34.06 -35.35
N PHE A 83 -8.56 33.92 -34.08
CA PHE A 83 -9.17 32.99 -33.12
C PHE A 83 -10.60 33.39 -32.75
N ILE A 84 -10.88 34.66 -32.51
CA ILE A 84 -12.24 35.16 -32.23
C ILE A 84 -13.15 34.93 -33.44
N GLY A 85 -12.67 35.13 -34.68
CA GLY A 85 -13.41 34.87 -35.92
C GLY A 85 -13.76 33.37 -36.06
N ILE A 86 -12.84 32.46 -35.78
CA ILE A 86 -13.07 31.00 -35.84
C ILE A 86 -14.06 30.56 -34.73
N PHE A 87 -13.95 31.07 -33.52
CA PHE A 87 -14.91 30.80 -32.45
C PHE A 87 -16.31 31.29 -32.77
N PHE A 88 -16.42 32.45 -33.38
CA PHE A 88 -17.70 33.02 -33.80
C PHE A 88 -18.35 32.22 -34.94
N LEU A 89 -17.56 31.70 -35.89
CA LEU A 89 -18.05 30.81 -36.95
C LEU A 89 -18.49 29.44 -36.40
N ILE A 90 -17.77 28.88 -35.44
CA ILE A 90 -18.18 27.63 -34.74
C ILE A 90 -19.48 27.86 -33.96
N TYR A 91 -19.62 29.01 -33.29
CA TYR A 91 -20.83 29.37 -32.56
C TYR A 91 -22.03 29.53 -33.46
N LEU A 92 -21.86 30.17 -34.62
CA LEU A 92 -22.92 30.31 -35.65
C LEU A 92 -23.27 28.95 -36.30
N ALA A 93 -22.30 28.06 -36.46
CA ALA A 93 -22.56 26.70 -36.96
C ALA A 93 -23.35 25.85 -35.94
N THR A 94 -23.07 25.98 -34.66
CA THR A 94 -23.84 25.29 -33.59
C THR A 94 -25.26 25.84 -33.47
N LEU A 95 -25.48 27.14 -33.65
CA LEU A 95 -26.81 27.74 -33.68
C LEU A 95 -27.63 27.29 -34.91
N LYS A 96 -27.01 27.03 -36.07
CA LYS A 96 -27.68 26.50 -37.28
C LYS A 96 -28.02 25.02 -37.17
N LEU A 97 -27.24 24.23 -36.43
CA LEU A 97 -27.54 22.82 -36.17
C LEU A 97 -28.67 22.62 -35.16
N SER A 98 -28.93 23.59 -34.30
CA SER A 98 -29.99 23.55 -33.28
C SER A 98 -31.40 23.83 -33.84
N SER A 99 -31.53 24.29 -35.10
CA SER A 99 -32.82 24.59 -35.76
C SER A 99 -33.39 23.43 -36.59
N TYR A 100 -32.78 22.26 -36.60
CA TYR A 100 -33.23 21.10 -37.35
C TYR A 100 -33.55 19.87 -36.46
N ALA A 101 -34.28 20.04 -35.41
CA ALA A 101 -34.82 18.86 -34.72
C ALA A 101 -36.00 19.22 -33.83
N VAL A 102 -37.19 19.21 -34.38
CA VAL A 102 -38.40 18.89 -33.62
C VAL A 102 -39.43 18.29 -34.55
N ASN A 103 -39.52 16.98 -34.62
CA ASN A 103 -40.74 16.24 -34.84
C ASN A 103 -40.88 15.25 -33.70
N PRO A 104 -42.01 15.23 -32.94
CA PRO A 104 -42.17 14.32 -31.83
C PRO A 104 -42.45 12.91 -32.37
N ALA A 105 -41.70 11.96 -31.84
CA ALA A 105 -41.94 10.53 -32.04
C ALA A 105 -43.23 10.10 -31.34
N PRO A 106 -43.99 9.11 -31.88
CA PRO A 106 -45.17 8.54 -31.22
C PRO A 106 -44.79 7.81 -29.91
N PRO A 107 -45.70 7.70 -28.93
CA PRO A 107 -45.41 7.12 -27.64
C PRO A 107 -45.03 5.62 -27.76
N PRO A 108 -44.08 5.14 -27.00
CA PRO A 108 -43.65 3.75 -27.03
C PRO A 108 -44.77 2.83 -26.50
N ALA A 109 -44.89 1.66 -27.12
CA ALA A 109 -45.74 0.55 -26.67
C ALA A 109 -45.31 0.05 -25.27
N PRO A 110 -46.24 -0.47 -24.44
CA PRO A 110 -45.92 -0.94 -23.12
C PRO A 110 -44.91 -2.09 -23.17
N ALA A 111 -43.87 -1.98 -22.31
CA ALA A 111 -42.83 -2.96 -22.18
C ALA A 111 -43.38 -4.34 -21.76
N PRO A 112 -42.90 -5.45 -22.34
CA PRO A 112 -43.22 -6.79 -21.86
C PRO A 112 -42.67 -6.98 -20.43
N ALA A 113 -43.41 -7.77 -19.63
CA ALA A 113 -43.04 -8.10 -18.25
C ALA A 113 -41.60 -8.67 -18.18
N PRO A 114 -40.83 -8.35 -17.13
CA PRO A 114 -39.49 -8.87 -16.98
C PRO A 114 -39.48 -10.39 -16.87
N ALA A 115 -38.59 -11.01 -17.65
CA ALA A 115 -38.29 -12.42 -17.53
C ALA A 115 -37.69 -12.73 -16.14
N PRO A 116 -37.95 -13.91 -15.59
CA PRO A 116 -37.32 -14.31 -14.32
C PRO A 116 -35.79 -14.29 -14.46
N PRO A 117 -35.07 -13.89 -13.39
CA PRO A 117 -33.61 -13.81 -13.43
C PRO A 117 -33.02 -15.21 -13.72
N PRO A 118 -32.00 -15.31 -14.54
CA PRO A 118 -31.28 -16.57 -14.73
C PRO A 118 -30.69 -17.01 -13.38
N PRO A 119 -30.53 -18.31 -13.15
CA PRO A 119 -29.93 -18.81 -11.93
C PRO A 119 -28.52 -18.21 -11.79
N ALA A 120 -28.17 -17.80 -10.58
CA ALA A 120 -26.86 -17.25 -10.25
C ALA A 120 -25.77 -18.23 -10.68
N VAL A 121 -24.98 -17.83 -11.65
CA VAL A 121 -23.73 -18.52 -11.98
C VAL A 121 -22.77 -18.17 -10.85
N GLU A 122 -22.50 -19.14 -9.99
CA GLU A 122 -21.46 -19.03 -8.96
C GLU A 122 -20.14 -18.68 -9.67
N ASP A 123 -19.51 -17.61 -9.20
CA ASP A 123 -18.21 -17.18 -9.71
C ASP A 123 -17.12 -18.15 -9.23
N GLU A 124 -16.99 -19.27 -9.94
CA GLU A 124 -15.94 -20.27 -9.71
C GLU A 124 -14.52 -19.74 -10.03
N ARG A 125 -14.39 -18.49 -10.51
CA ARG A 125 -13.11 -17.99 -11.02
C ARG A 125 -12.15 -17.55 -9.93
N GLN A 126 -12.62 -17.10 -8.78
CA GLN A 126 -11.73 -16.81 -7.65
C GLN A 126 -11.16 -18.05 -6.97
N SER A 127 -11.86 -19.20 -7.09
CA SER A 127 -11.35 -20.45 -6.51
C SER A 127 -10.31 -21.18 -7.41
N LYS A 128 -10.26 -20.88 -8.72
CA LYS A 128 -9.32 -21.54 -9.65
C LYS A 128 -7.88 -21.05 -9.59
N LEU A 129 -7.61 -19.90 -8.98
CA LEU A 129 -6.22 -19.46 -8.75
C LEU A 129 -5.50 -20.31 -7.69
N PHE A 130 -6.21 -21.15 -6.94
CA PHE A 130 -5.67 -21.99 -5.87
C PHE A 130 -6.14 -23.44 -5.90
N SER A 131 -6.83 -23.91 -6.96
CA SER A 131 -7.25 -25.31 -7.07
C SER A 131 -6.37 -26.09 -8.03
N PHE A 132 -5.49 -26.90 -7.46
CA PHE A 132 -4.83 -27.98 -8.21
C PHE A 132 -5.73 -29.22 -8.23
N ASN A 133 -5.80 -29.83 -9.43
CA ASN A 133 -6.49 -31.07 -9.73
C ASN A 133 -6.21 -32.16 -8.65
N ASN A 134 -7.26 -32.57 -7.93
CA ASN A 134 -7.22 -33.74 -7.09
C ASN A 134 -8.09 -34.83 -7.71
N GLN A 135 -7.48 -35.85 -8.30
CA GLN A 135 -8.08 -37.16 -8.35
C GLN A 135 -7.85 -37.85 -7.00
N PRO A 136 -8.86 -38.52 -6.42
CA PRO A 136 -8.71 -39.16 -5.12
C PRO A 136 -7.99 -40.49 -5.23
N PRO A 137 -7.02 -40.82 -4.36
CA PRO A 137 -6.66 -42.22 -4.13
C PRO A 137 -7.61 -42.82 -3.11
N SER A 138 -8.14 -43.97 -3.47
CA SER A 138 -8.88 -44.85 -2.58
C SER A 138 -7.97 -45.46 -1.52
N SER A 139 -8.34 -45.38 -0.26
CA SER A 139 -8.24 -46.43 0.77
C SER A 139 -8.22 -45.85 2.20
N ALA A 140 -8.87 -46.54 3.05
CA ALA A 140 -9.12 -46.61 4.49
C ALA A 140 -8.41 -45.67 5.49
N PRO A 141 -9.06 -45.30 6.63
CA PRO A 141 -8.64 -44.25 7.54
C PRO A 141 -7.45 -44.68 8.39
N ALA A 142 -6.35 -44.00 8.24
CA ALA A 142 -5.24 -44.03 9.17
C ALA A 142 -5.51 -43.09 10.36
N LYS A 143 -5.17 -43.57 11.55
CA LYS A 143 -5.27 -42.80 12.81
C LYS A 143 -4.62 -41.44 12.66
N VAL A 144 -5.38 -40.41 12.96
CA VAL A 144 -4.94 -39.01 13.01
C VAL A 144 -3.92 -38.88 14.15
N ALA A 145 -2.67 -38.66 13.80
CA ALA A 145 -1.68 -38.15 14.76
C ALA A 145 -2.03 -36.71 15.11
N PRO A 146 -1.83 -36.28 16.36
CA PRO A 146 -2.08 -34.89 16.73
C PRO A 146 -1.26 -33.96 15.85
N ALA A 147 -1.89 -32.89 15.38
CA ALA A 147 -1.25 -31.86 14.58
C ALA A 147 -0.01 -31.34 15.33
N PRO A 148 1.12 -31.11 14.65
CA PRO A 148 2.27 -30.53 15.29
C PRO A 148 1.88 -29.19 15.91
N ALA A 149 2.28 -28.96 17.16
CA ALA A 149 2.09 -27.69 17.85
C ALA A 149 2.63 -26.55 16.97
N VAL A 150 1.82 -25.54 16.77
CA VAL A 150 2.25 -24.29 16.11
C VAL A 150 3.42 -23.76 16.97
N PRO A 151 4.58 -23.44 16.39
CA PRO A 151 5.67 -22.87 17.15
C PRO A 151 5.20 -21.57 17.80
N VAL A 152 5.26 -21.51 19.12
CA VAL A 152 4.99 -20.27 19.88
C VAL A 152 6.18 -19.35 19.67
N ASP A 153 5.93 -18.10 19.33
CA ASP A 153 6.97 -17.07 19.19
C ASP A 153 7.75 -16.94 20.52
N PRO A 154 9.07 -17.13 20.53
CA PRO A 154 9.86 -17.13 21.77
C PRO A 154 9.88 -15.81 22.56
N LEU A 155 9.38 -14.70 21.97
CA LEU A 155 9.20 -13.42 22.68
C LEU A 155 7.99 -13.41 23.62
N MET A 156 7.22 -14.48 23.66
CA MET A 156 5.85 -14.53 24.17
C MET A 156 5.71 -15.26 25.51
N GLU A 157 6.72 -15.31 26.36
CA GLU A 157 6.54 -15.82 27.71
C GLU A 157 5.86 -14.78 28.63
N PRO A 158 4.78 -15.13 29.34
CA PRO A 158 4.14 -14.24 30.29
C PRO A 158 5.06 -13.97 31.49
N THR A 159 5.41 -12.69 31.70
CA THR A 159 6.16 -12.30 32.90
C THR A 159 5.19 -12.14 34.08
N THR A 160 5.23 -13.03 35.02
CA THR A 160 4.66 -12.87 36.36
C THR A 160 5.72 -12.30 37.28
N ALA A 161 5.78 -10.97 37.44
CA ALA A 161 6.56 -10.33 38.51
C ALA A 161 5.75 -9.21 39.17
N PRO A 162 5.79 -9.05 40.49
CA PRO A 162 4.98 -8.06 41.20
C PRO A 162 5.44 -6.61 40.93
N ALA A 163 4.49 -5.72 40.88
CA ALA A 163 4.62 -4.30 40.45
C ALA A 163 5.32 -3.35 41.46
N GLU A 164 5.82 -3.81 42.59
CA GLU A 164 6.18 -2.91 43.71
C GLU A 164 7.65 -2.43 43.78
N GLU A 165 8.56 -2.92 42.97
CA GLU A 165 10.01 -2.59 43.16
C GLU A 165 10.62 -1.62 42.11
N ARG A 166 9.85 -1.07 41.15
CA ARG A 166 10.42 -0.33 40.01
C ARG A 166 10.19 1.18 39.95
N ALA A 167 9.71 1.79 41.02
CA ALA A 167 9.31 3.21 41.02
C ALA A 167 10.44 4.27 41.05
N THR A 168 11.71 3.92 40.91
CA THR A 168 12.82 4.86 41.08
C THR A 168 13.89 4.88 40.00
N ARG A 169 13.53 4.87 38.70
CA ARG A 169 14.49 5.34 37.68
C ARG A 169 14.07 6.70 37.18
N GLY A 170 14.60 7.76 37.81
CA GLY A 170 14.42 9.14 37.42
C GLY A 170 15.01 9.43 36.03
N VAL A 171 14.20 9.90 35.11
CA VAL A 171 14.61 10.43 33.81
C VAL A 171 15.21 11.83 34.04
N ALA A 172 16.49 12.01 33.75
CA ALA A 172 17.10 13.34 33.74
C ALA A 172 16.48 14.18 32.61
N ALA A 173 15.94 15.37 32.99
CA ALA A 173 15.35 16.31 32.05
C ALA A 173 16.40 16.86 31.08
N ALA A 174 16.24 16.54 29.78
CA ALA A 174 17.03 17.15 28.72
C ALA A 174 16.50 18.55 28.39
N SER A 175 17.40 19.51 28.25
CA SER A 175 17.10 20.90 27.89
C SER A 175 16.46 20.99 26.51
N LYS A 176 15.36 21.75 26.38
CA LYS A 176 14.60 21.96 25.15
C LYS A 176 15.44 22.57 24.02
N PRO A 177 15.52 21.97 22.84
CA PRO A 177 15.84 22.72 21.62
C PRO A 177 14.64 23.56 21.18
N ALA A 178 14.90 24.70 20.51
CA ALA A 178 13.85 25.57 20.01
C ALA A 178 12.93 24.85 19.01
N PRO A 179 11.61 24.99 19.11
CA PRO A 179 10.69 24.26 18.25
C PRO A 179 10.77 24.82 16.81
N VAL A 180 11.08 23.95 15.85
CA VAL A 180 10.74 24.19 14.45
C VAL A 180 9.22 24.09 14.38
N ALA A 181 8.55 25.21 14.11
CA ALA A 181 7.09 25.27 14.02
C ALA A 181 6.62 24.49 12.78
N PHE A 182 6.22 23.24 12.97
CA PHE A 182 5.41 22.55 11.97
C PHE A 182 3.95 22.95 12.14
N ALA A 183 3.30 23.26 11.02
CA ALA A 183 1.89 23.63 11.02
C ALA A 183 1.04 22.56 11.71
N VAL A 184 0.10 23.00 12.52
CA VAL A 184 -0.94 22.13 13.11
C VAL A 184 -1.65 21.44 11.95
N VAL A 185 -1.64 20.11 11.89
CA VAL A 185 -2.43 19.36 10.90
C VAL A 185 -3.90 19.56 11.29
N PRO A 186 -4.72 20.19 10.42
CA PRO A 186 -6.15 20.37 10.69
C PRO A 186 -6.85 18.99 10.75
N GLU A 187 -8.00 18.91 11.41
CA GLU A 187 -8.82 17.71 11.40
C GLU A 187 -9.13 17.26 9.96
N PRO A 188 -9.05 15.94 9.67
CA PRO A 188 -9.35 15.41 8.34
C PRO A 188 -10.77 15.76 7.90
N VAL A 189 -10.93 16.09 6.62
CA VAL A 189 -12.27 16.26 6.02
C VAL A 189 -12.87 14.89 5.77
N SER A 190 -14.07 14.65 6.30
CA SER A 190 -14.83 13.46 5.95
C SER A 190 -15.16 13.45 4.45
N VAL A 191 -15.02 12.30 3.82
CA VAL A 191 -15.46 12.08 2.44
C VAL A 191 -16.90 11.59 2.50
N ASP A 192 -17.83 12.29 1.82
CA ASP A 192 -19.26 11.97 1.86
C ASP A 192 -19.59 10.56 1.32
N GLU A 193 -18.71 10.01 0.49
CA GLU A 193 -18.86 8.66 -0.04
C GLU A 193 -17.73 7.74 0.40
N VAL A 194 -18.08 6.59 0.98
CA VAL A 194 -17.11 5.57 1.39
C VAL A 194 -16.47 4.95 0.15
N VAL A 195 -15.19 5.29 -0.07
CA VAL A 195 -14.34 4.66 -1.10
C VAL A 195 -13.79 3.34 -0.54
N THR A 196 -14.10 2.24 -1.24
CA THR A 196 -13.59 0.92 -0.90
C THR A 196 -12.71 0.37 -2.00
N ASP A 197 -11.86 -0.58 -1.67
CA ASP A 197 -11.01 -1.28 -2.65
C ASP A 197 -11.85 -1.98 -3.72
N ASP A 198 -13.00 -2.58 -3.36
CA ASP A 198 -13.91 -3.22 -4.30
C ASP A 198 -14.49 -2.24 -5.34
N LYS A 199 -14.87 -1.03 -4.92
CA LYS A 199 -15.33 0.02 -5.85
C LYS A 199 -14.24 0.41 -6.84
N ILE A 200 -13.01 0.59 -6.36
CA ILE A 200 -11.86 0.89 -7.21
C ILE A 200 -11.58 -0.27 -8.16
N ASN A 201 -11.58 -1.50 -7.66
CA ASN A 201 -11.40 -2.71 -8.48
C ASN A 201 -12.43 -2.78 -9.61
N ALA A 202 -13.71 -2.59 -9.29
CA ALA A 202 -14.78 -2.58 -10.29
C ALA A 202 -14.61 -1.48 -11.34
N ALA A 203 -14.16 -0.29 -10.92
CA ALA A 203 -13.90 0.82 -11.84
C ALA A 203 -12.71 0.55 -12.77
N ILE A 204 -11.62 -0.03 -12.24
CA ILE A 204 -10.47 -0.44 -13.06
C ILE A 204 -10.90 -1.49 -14.09
N VAL A 205 -11.65 -2.52 -13.70
CA VAL A 205 -12.17 -3.55 -14.62
C VAL A 205 -12.99 -2.95 -15.75
N LYS A 206 -13.90 -2.01 -15.45
CA LYS A 206 -14.71 -1.31 -16.47
C LYS A 206 -13.84 -0.47 -17.40
N GLY A 207 -12.89 0.30 -16.84
CA GLY A 207 -11.97 1.13 -17.63
C GLY A 207 -11.07 0.29 -18.55
N VAL A 208 -10.55 -0.82 -18.07
CA VAL A 208 -9.78 -1.78 -18.87
C VAL A 208 -10.61 -2.34 -20.00
N ASN A 209 -11.85 -2.77 -19.74
CA ASN A 209 -12.75 -3.28 -20.78
C ASN A 209 -13.02 -2.23 -21.86
N HIS A 210 -13.24 -0.98 -21.46
CA HIS A 210 -13.40 0.13 -22.38
C HIS A 210 -12.15 0.33 -23.25
N LEU A 211 -10.97 0.42 -22.61
CA LEU A 211 -9.71 0.76 -23.30
C LEU A 211 -9.27 -0.36 -24.27
N VAL A 212 -9.43 -1.63 -23.89
CA VAL A 212 -9.09 -2.78 -24.74
C VAL A 212 -9.87 -2.76 -26.06
N LEU A 213 -11.12 -2.34 -26.06
CA LEU A 213 -11.95 -2.24 -27.27
C LEU A 213 -11.53 -1.11 -28.23
N ARG A 214 -10.65 -0.21 -27.78
CA ARG A 214 -10.14 0.91 -28.59
C ARG A 214 -8.98 0.54 -29.50
N PHE A 215 -8.39 -0.62 -29.32
CA PHE A 215 -7.36 -1.14 -30.21
C PHE A 215 -7.99 -1.82 -31.45
N ASP A 216 -7.32 -1.72 -32.59
CA ASP A 216 -7.71 -2.40 -33.82
C ASP A 216 -7.16 -3.83 -33.88
N ALA A 217 -7.46 -4.56 -34.97
CA ALA A 217 -6.98 -5.93 -35.18
C ALA A 217 -5.45 -6.04 -35.29
N LYS A 218 -4.74 -4.92 -35.56
CA LYS A 218 -3.28 -4.83 -35.54
C LYS A 218 -2.74 -4.35 -34.19
N GLN A 219 -3.62 -4.26 -33.16
CA GLN A 219 -3.28 -3.80 -31.81
C GLN A 219 -2.75 -2.37 -31.76
N LYS A 220 -3.20 -1.51 -32.70
CA LYS A 220 -2.92 -0.09 -32.71
C LYS A 220 -4.11 0.66 -32.16
N LEU A 221 -3.87 1.67 -31.30
CA LEU A 221 -4.94 2.52 -30.79
C LEU A 221 -5.56 3.34 -31.93
N LYS A 222 -6.88 3.27 -32.11
CA LYS A 222 -7.59 3.85 -33.28
C LYS A 222 -7.53 5.36 -33.33
N SER A 223 -7.51 6.02 -32.17
CA SER A 223 -7.46 7.48 -32.02
C SER A 223 -6.06 8.09 -32.14
N ASP A 224 -5.00 7.26 -32.08
CA ASP A 224 -3.62 7.73 -32.04
C ASP A 224 -3.15 8.25 -33.41
N ARG A 225 -3.19 9.59 -33.58
CA ARG A 225 -2.92 10.27 -34.84
C ARG A 225 -2.21 11.63 -34.61
N GLY A 226 -1.68 12.21 -35.67
CA GLY A 226 -1.14 13.57 -35.68
C GLY A 226 0.33 13.67 -35.36
N ALA A 227 0.80 14.86 -34.99
CA ALA A 227 2.20 15.19 -34.80
C ALA A 227 2.84 14.52 -33.58
N GLN A 228 2.04 14.06 -32.62
CA GLN A 228 2.46 13.33 -31.43
C GLN A 228 2.05 11.84 -31.51
N ALA A 229 1.89 11.32 -32.73
CA ALA A 229 1.51 9.92 -32.93
C ALA A 229 2.44 8.96 -32.16
N GLY A 230 1.87 7.91 -31.59
CA GLY A 230 2.55 6.97 -30.67
C GLY A 230 2.40 7.35 -29.20
N GLY A 231 2.05 8.58 -28.86
CA GLY A 231 1.93 9.04 -27.49
C GLY A 231 0.70 8.49 -26.78
N ALA A 232 -0.49 8.63 -27.38
CA ALA A 232 -1.72 8.07 -26.81
C ALA A 232 -1.66 6.53 -26.74
N HIS A 233 -1.11 5.89 -27.77
CA HIS A 233 -0.89 4.45 -27.78
C HIS A 233 0.05 4.01 -26.64
N ALA A 234 1.18 4.69 -26.46
CA ALA A 234 2.14 4.40 -25.41
C ALA A 234 1.52 4.58 -24.01
N LEU A 235 0.73 5.63 -23.80
CA LEU A 235 0.03 5.91 -22.56
C LEU A 235 -1.01 4.82 -22.26
N ALA A 236 -1.79 4.40 -23.25
CA ALA A 236 -2.78 3.34 -23.09
C ALA A 236 -2.12 1.98 -22.74
N VAL A 237 -1.00 1.66 -23.40
CA VAL A 237 -0.22 0.45 -23.05
C VAL A 237 0.31 0.54 -21.62
N LEU A 238 0.88 1.67 -21.22
CA LEU A 238 1.37 1.89 -19.85
C LEU A 238 0.24 1.74 -18.81
N ALA A 239 -0.95 2.28 -19.11
CA ALA A 239 -2.10 2.14 -18.23
C ALA A 239 -2.57 0.69 -18.09
N LEU A 240 -2.59 -0.09 -19.20
CA LEU A 240 -2.95 -1.51 -19.16
C LEU A 240 -1.90 -2.36 -18.41
N LEU A 241 -0.61 -2.04 -18.54
CA LEU A 241 0.46 -2.71 -17.77
C LEU A 241 0.25 -2.52 -16.26
N HIS A 242 0.03 -1.29 -15.81
CA HIS A 242 -0.24 -1.02 -14.39
C HIS A 242 -1.59 -1.60 -13.92
N ALA A 243 -2.61 -1.60 -14.76
CA ALA A 243 -3.87 -2.23 -14.44
C ALA A 243 -3.70 -3.76 -14.26
N GLY A 244 -2.84 -4.41 -15.05
CA GLY A 244 -2.52 -5.83 -14.92
C GLY A 244 -1.85 -6.22 -13.60
N GLU A 245 -1.17 -5.27 -12.93
CA GLU A 245 -0.67 -5.48 -11.57
C GLU A 245 -1.77 -5.29 -10.50
N ALA A 246 -2.79 -4.50 -10.82
CA ALA A 246 -3.83 -4.13 -9.87
C ALA A 246 -5.03 -5.07 -9.87
N ILE A 247 -5.34 -5.73 -11.00
CA ILE A 247 -6.47 -6.64 -11.15
C ILE A 247 -6.04 -7.96 -11.79
N SER A 248 -6.78 -9.03 -11.51
CA SER A 248 -6.58 -10.33 -12.17
C SER A 248 -7.34 -10.37 -13.49
N ASP A 249 -6.64 -10.05 -14.60
CA ASP A 249 -7.17 -10.14 -15.96
C ASP A 249 -6.14 -10.80 -16.87
N GLU A 250 -6.45 -11.98 -17.42
CA GLU A 250 -5.52 -12.74 -18.26
C GLU A 250 -5.07 -11.99 -19.52
N ARG A 251 -5.90 -11.07 -20.03
CA ARG A 251 -5.55 -10.26 -21.21
C ARG A 251 -4.36 -9.35 -20.94
N LEU A 252 -4.22 -8.92 -19.67
CA LEU A 252 -3.16 -8.00 -19.22
C LEU A 252 -1.88 -8.72 -18.78
N ASN A 253 -1.89 -10.05 -18.76
CA ASN A 253 -0.67 -10.82 -18.50
C ASN A 253 0.34 -10.58 -19.62
N ILE A 254 1.60 -10.30 -19.25
CA ILE A 254 2.68 -9.99 -20.21
C ILE A 254 2.94 -11.14 -21.21
N HIS A 255 2.58 -12.36 -20.88
CA HIS A 255 2.69 -13.54 -21.77
C HIS A 255 1.42 -13.77 -22.61
N ASN A 256 0.37 -12.98 -22.40
CA ASN A 256 -0.82 -13.06 -23.24
C ASN A 256 -0.56 -12.49 -24.63
N PRO A 257 -1.02 -13.15 -25.72
CA PRO A 257 -0.82 -12.66 -27.10
C PRO A 257 -1.28 -11.20 -27.32
N PHE A 258 -2.32 -10.75 -26.61
CA PHE A 258 -2.78 -9.37 -26.70
C PHE A 258 -1.73 -8.39 -26.17
N MET A 259 -1.18 -8.59 -24.95
CA MET A 259 -0.14 -7.73 -24.40
C MET A 259 1.18 -7.81 -25.17
N ILE A 260 1.57 -9.02 -25.60
CA ILE A 260 2.74 -9.20 -26.46
C ILE A 260 2.59 -8.34 -27.71
N GLY A 261 1.44 -8.40 -28.37
CA GLY A 261 1.20 -7.65 -29.58
C GLY A 261 1.17 -6.14 -29.37
N LEU A 262 0.60 -5.64 -28.27
CA LEU A 262 0.65 -4.21 -27.90
C LEU A 262 2.09 -3.72 -27.74
N LEU A 263 2.92 -4.48 -27.02
CA LEU A 263 4.34 -4.15 -26.80
C LEU A 263 5.15 -4.24 -28.09
N GLU A 264 4.90 -5.23 -28.95
CA GLU A 264 5.51 -5.33 -30.27
C GLU A 264 5.12 -4.17 -31.19
N GLN A 265 3.84 -3.76 -31.19
CA GLN A 265 3.39 -2.62 -31.95
C GLN A 265 4.03 -1.33 -31.43
N LEU A 266 4.12 -1.15 -30.10
CA LEU A 266 4.74 -0.01 -29.45
C LEU A 266 6.23 0.08 -29.78
N ARG A 267 6.96 -1.04 -29.78
CA ARG A 267 8.38 -1.12 -30.12
C ARG A 267 8.66 -0.70 -31.55
N LYS A 268 7.78 -1.09 -32.49
CA LYS A 268 7.92 -0.81 -33.95
C LYS A 268 7.36 0.54 -34.35
N TYR A 269 6.75 1.28 -33.43
CA TYR A 269 6.09 2.54 -33.75
C TYR A 269 7.13 3.60 -34.17
N GLU A 270 6.99 4.12 -35.39
CA GLU A 270 7.80 5.23 -35.87
C GLU A 270 7.23 6.53 -35.30
N MET A 271 8.02 7.25 -34.52
CA MET A 271 7.62 8.49 -33.89
C MET A 271 8.24 9.68 -34.61
N PRO A 272 7.43 10.70 -34.99
CA PRO A 272 7.95 11.90 -35.64
C PRO A 272 8.90 12.64 -34.71
N ASP A 273 10.13 12.96 -35.16
CA ASP A 273 11.14 13.62 -34.29
C ASP A 273 10.76 15.04 -33.86
N GLY A 274 9.99 15.74 -34.67
CA GLY A 274 9.68 17.16 -34.46
C GLY A 274 8.83 17.45 -33.19
N MET A 275 8.01 16.48 -32.73
CA MET A 275 7.12 16.62 -31.56
C MET A 275 7.09 15.35 -30.72
N ALA A 276 8.24 14.73 -30.48
CA ALA A 276 8.33 13.37 -29.92
C ALA A 276 8.59 13.30 -28.41
N THR A 277 8.70 14.41 -27.69
CA THR A 277 9.04 14.40 -26.26
C THR A 277 8.06 13.55 -25.45
N TYR A 278 6.74 13.75 -25.61
CA TYR A 278 5.75 12.93 -24.90
C TYR A 278 5.74 11.48 -25.38
N SER A 279 5.71 11.25 -26.69
CA SER A 279 5.58 9.90 -27.24
C SER A 279 6.78 9.02 -26.92
N ARG A 280 8.00 9.54 -27.05
CA ARG A 280 9.23 8.80 -26.67
C ARG A 280 9.33 8.58 -25.17
N SER A 281 8.94 9.56 -24.37
CA SER A 281 8.92 9.42 -22.92
C SER A 281 7.93 8.34 -22.46
N LEU A 282 6.70 8.37 -22.97
CA LEU A 282 5.68 7.38 -22.60
C LEU A 282 6.05 5.98 -23.09
N ARG A 283 6.64 5.86 -24.31
CA ARG A 283 7.19 4.60 -24.78
C ARG A 283 8.32 4.09 -23.91
N ALA A 284 9.25 4.95 -23.51
CA ALA A 284 10.33 4.58 -22.62
C ALA A 284 9.79 4.08 -21.27
N GLN A 285 8.77 4.73 -20.70
CA GLN A 285 8.12 4.27 -19.46
C GLN A 285 7.45 2.89 -19.63
N ALA A 286 6.70 2.67 -20.71
CA ALA A 286 6.03 1.40 -20.99
C ALA A 286 7.02 0.25 -21.24
N LEU A 287 8.09 0.48 -22.02
CA LEU A 287 9.09 -0.55 -22.32
C LEU A 287 10.01 -0.85 -21.12
N ALA A 288 10.27 0.16 -20.27
CA ALA A 288 11.05 -0.02 -19.04
C ALA A 288 10.31 -0.85 -17.98
N PHE A 289 8.98 -0.89 -18.03
CA PHE A 289 8.14 -1.48 -17.00
C PHE A 289 8.50 -2.93 -16.70
N HIS A 290 8.53 -3.80 -17.71
CA HIS A 290 8.97 -5.17 -17.59
C HIS A 290 10.42 -5.37 -18.02
N ASN A 291 11.07 -4.35 -18.59
CA ASN A 291 12.48 -4.33 -19.00
C ASN A 291 12.90 -5.59 -19.80
N ARG A 292 12.06 -5.98 -20.78
CA ARG A 292 12.34 -7.17 -21.61
C ARG A 292 13.60 -6.98 -22.46
N PRO A 293 14.42 -8.02 -22.67
CA PRO A 293 15.65 -7.94 -23.46
C PRO A 293 15.44 -7.36 -24.87
N GLU A 294 14.35 -7.74 -25.55
CA GLU A 294 14.01 -7.28 -26.89
C GLU A 294 13.66 -5.79 -27.01
N ASP A 295 13.24 -5.16 -25.88
CA ASP A 295 12.85 -3.75 -25.84
C ASP A 295 14.04 -2.82 -25.58
N ARG A 296 15.15 -3.34 -25.07
CA ARG A 296 16.29 -2.53 -24.59
C ARG A 296 16.91 -1.63 -25.66
N SER A 297 16.97 -2.06 -26.90
CA SER A 297 17.53 -1.25 -27.98
C SER A 297 16.69 0.00 -28.26
N VAL A 298 15.35 -0.13 -28.26
CA VAL A 298 14.43 0.98 -28.47
C VAL A 298 14.42 1.90 -27.23
N LEU A 299 14.40 1.31 -26.03
CA LEU A 299 14.49 2.06 -24.77
C LEU A 299 15.78 2.91 -24.74
N ALA A 300 16.93 2.34 -25.08
CA ALA A 300 18.20 3.06 -25.15
C ALA A 300 18.20 4.18 -26.21
N SER A 301 17.58 3.93 -27.37
CA SER A 301 17.45 4.93 -28.44
C SER A 301 16.59 6.11 -27.99
N ASP A 302 15.41 5.84 -27.40
CA ASP A 302 14.54 6.91 -26.89
C ASP A 302 15.19 7.69 -25.77
N THR A 303 15.89 7.00 -24.86
CA THR A 303 16.62 7.63 -23.75
C THR A 303 17.71 8.59 -24.26
N ARG A 304 18.51 8.15 -25.26
CA ARG A 304 19.51 8.99 -25.90
C ARG A 304 18.88 10.22 -26.55
N TRP A 305 17.79 10.02 -27.27
CA TRP A 305 17.07 11.12 -27.91
C TRP A 305 16.55 12.12 -26.86
N LEU A 306 15.95 11.65 -25.76
CA LEU A 306 15.44 12.48 -24.67
C LEU A 306 16.58 13.25 -23.98
N ILE A 307 17.72 12.61 -23.66
CA ILE A 307 18.87 13.29 -23.07
C ILE A 307 19.39 14.38 -24.00
N ASN A 308 19.52 14.09 -25.29
CA ASN A 308 19.98 15.07 -26.29
C ASN A 308 18.97 16.20 -26.56
N SER A 309 17.69 15.98 -26.25
CA SER A 309 16.64 17.00 -26.38
C SER A 309 16.53 17.91 -25.15
N SER A 310 17.28 17.63 -24.09
CA SER A 310 17.30 18.44 -22.87
C SER A 310 18.25 19.62 -22.97
N VAL A 311 17.77 20.81 -22.61
CA VAL A 311 18.63 21.99 -22.41
C VAL A 311 18.54 22.39 -20.93
N VAL A 312 19.59 22.07 -20.17
CA VAL A 312 19.67 22.30 -18.72
C VAL A 312 18.40 21.78 -17.98
N GLY A 313 17.96 20.55 -18.31
CA GLY A 313 16.80 19.93 -17.68
C GLY A 313 15.44 20.35 -18.23
N ALA A 314 15.36 21.37 -19.09
CA ALA A 314 14.16 21.79 -19.79
C ALA A 314 13.95 21.05 -21.11
N TYR A 315 12.69 20.89 -21.52
CA TYR A 315 12.31 20.27 -22.80
C TYR A 315 11.28 21.11 -23.52
N GLY A 316 11.39 21.13 -24.85
CA GLY A 316 10.30 21.52 -25.77
C GLY A 316 9.62 20.28 -26.33
N TYR A 317 8.78 20.46 -27.36
CA TYR A 317 8.08 19.33 -28.00
C TYR A 317 9.02 18.43 -28.82
N GLY A 318 10.14 18.94 -29.30
CA GLY A 318 11.13 18.24 -30.12
C GLY A 318 12.55 18.59 -29.76
N PRO A 319 13.54 18.19 -30.60
CA PRO A 319 14.95 18.44 -30.33
C PRO A 319 15.28 19.93 -30.36
N PRO A 320 16.30 20.37 -29.59
CA PRO A 320 16.73 21.74 -29.55
C PRO A 320 17.39 22.16 -30.88
N PRO A 321 17.38 23.46 -31.24
CA PRO A 321 18.25 24.00 -32.28
C PRO A 321 19.73 23.69 -31.95
N ALA A 322 20.55 23.57 -33.02
CA ALA A 322 21.97 23.32 -32.82
C ALA A 322 22.62 24.44 -32.00
N GLY A 323 23.35 24.05 -30.95
CA GLY A 323 24.02 24.99 -30.03
C GLY A 323 23.12 25.68 -29.00
N ALA A 324 21.88 25.23 -28.81
CA ALA A 324 21.01 25.75 -27.78
C ALA A 324 21.59 25.51 -26.36
N THR A 325 21.68 26.58 -25.58
CA THR A 325 22.22 26.58 -24.21
C THR A 325 21.24 27.14 -23.19
N ASN A 326 20.12 27.71 -23.66
CA ASN A 326 19.08 28.31 -22.83
C ASN A 326 17.71 27.69 -23.15
N PRO A 327 16.88 27.34 -22.15
CA PRO A 327 15.52 26.84 -22.38
C PRO A 327 14.65 27.69 -23.29
N SER A 328 14.77 29.01 -23.27
CA SER A 328 14.02 29.91 -24.15
C SER A 328 14.26 29.71 -25.65
N GLN A 329 15.32 28.99 -26.03
CA GLN A 329 15.63 28.63 -27.42
C GLN A 329 14.88 27.38 -27.89
N LEU A 330 14.29 26.62 -26.96
CA LEU A 330 13.50 25.43 -27.29
C LEU A 330 12.15 25.84 -27.89
N HIS A 331 11.72 25.11 -28.90
CA HIS A 331 10.38 25.32 -29.47
C HIS A 331 9.31 24.81 -28.51
N GLY A 332 8.47 25.70 -27.98
CA GLY A 332 7.36 25.38 -27.11
C GLY A 332 7.80 24.72 -25.80
N TRP A 333 8.94 25.18 -25.20
CA TRP A 333 9.31 24.66 -23.90
C TRP A 333 8.28 25.04 -22.83
N ASP A 334 8.00 24.09 -21.98
CA ASP A 334 7.20 24.28 -20.79
C ASP A 334 7.54 23.21 -19.73
N ASN A 335 7.03 23.39 -18.53
CA ASN A 335 7.24 22.45 -17.45
C ASN A 335 6.54 21.09 -17.66
N SER A 336 5.48 21.05 -18.50
CA SER A 336 4.84 19.79 -18.85
C SER A 336 5.71 18.92 -19.77
N ASN A 337 6.28 19.52 -20.84
CA ASN A 337 7.27 18.83 -21.67
C ASN A 337 8.47 18.40 -20.84
N SER A 338 8.95 19.28 -19.93
CA SER A 338 10.12 19.03 -19.09
C SER A 338 9.90 17.84 -18.15
N GLN A 339 8.75 17.72 -17.48
CA GLN A 339 8.49 16.57 -16.65
C GLN A 339 8.44 15.26 -17.46
N TYR A 340 7.78 15.26 -18.62
CA TYR A 340 7.69 14.03 -19.42
C TYR A 340 9.04 13.61 -19.96
N GLY A 341 9.85 14.54 -20.47
CA GLY A 341 11.21 14.21 -20.89
C GLY A 341 12.02 13.52 -19.76
N VAL A 342 11.97 14.09 -18.56
CA VAL A 342 12.65 13.52 -17.40
C VAL A 342 12.09 12.17 -16.99
N LEU A 343 10.76 11.95 -17.06
CA LEU A 343 10.15 10.67 -16.71
C LEU A 343 10.59 9.52 -17.59
N GLY A 344 10.73 9.76 -18.90
CA GLY A 344 11.25 8.75 -19.82
C GLY A 344 12.70 8.37 -19.49
N VAL A 345 13.55 9.35 -19.20
CA VAL A 345 14.94 9.11 -18.79
C VAL A 345 15.02 8.42 -17.42
N TRP A 346 14.17 8.81 -16.48
CA TRP A 346 14.10 8.16 -15.17
C TRP A 346 13.67 6.70 -15.27
N ALA A 347 12.64 6.39 -16.06
CA ALA A 347 12.21 5.02 -16.29
C ALA A 347 13.34 4.15 -16.87
N ALA A 348 14.11 4.69 -17.80
CA ALA A 348 15.28 4.02 -18.34
C ALA A 348 16.39 3.81 -17.30
N ALA A 349 16.62 4.78 -16.41
CA ALA A 349 17.57 4.63 -15.29
C ALA A 349 17.14 3.52 -14.32
N GLU A 350 15.83 3.45 -14.00
CA GLU A 350 15.28 2.36 -13.15
C GLU A 350 15.39 0.98 -13.85
N ALA A 351 15.32 0.95 -15.18
CA ALA A 351 15.57 -0.26 -15.98
C ALA A 351 17.06 -0.61 -16.10
N GLY A 352 17.97 0.19 -15.51
CA GLY A 352 19.40 -0.08 -15.42
C GLY A 352 20.27 0.58 -16.49
N LEU A 353 19.74 1.54 -17.27
CA LEU A 353 20.58 2.35 -18.16
C LEU A 353 21.38 3.37 -17.34
N ALA A 354 22.67 3.51 -17.65
CA ALA A 354 23.52 4.50 -17.00
C ALA A 354 23.20 5.91 -17.53
N ILE A 355 22.78 6.81 -16.65
CA ILE A 355 22.49 8.20 -16.97
C ILE A 355 23.52 9.10 -16.30
N PRO A 356 24.13 10.07 -17.02
CA PRO A 356 25.13 10.97 -16.44
C PRO A 356 24.60 11.80 -15.27
N GLY A 357 25.41 11.98 -14.22
CA GLY A 357 25.03 12.82 -13.08
C GLY A 357 24.78 14.27 -13.45
N SER A 358 25.45 14.81 -14.48
CA SER A 358 25.23 16.15 -15.02
C SER A 358 23.82 16.34 -15.57
N TYR A 359 23.20 15.31 -16.11
CA TYR A 359 21.80 15.35 -16.53
C TYR A 359 20.87 15.62 -15.34
N TRP A 360 21.04 14.88 -14.23
CA TRP A 360 20.23 15.05 -13.02
C TRP A 360 20.46 16.41 -12.33
N GLN A 361 21.70 16.92 -12.37
CA GLN A 361 22.01 18.28 -11.91
C GLN A 361 21.27 19.34 -12.76
N GLY A 362 21.24 19.16 -14.08
CA GLY A 362 20.47 20.01 -14.98
C GLY A 362 18.97 20.01 -14.65
N VAL A 363 18.38 18.84 -14.42
CA VAL A 363 16.98 18.67 -13.99
C VAL A 363 16.73 19.41 -12.68
N GLN A 364 17.53 19.18 -11.66
CA GLN A 364 17.41 19.86 -10.37
C GLN A 364 17.47 21.38 -10.56
N THR A 365 18.48 21.88 -11.28
CA THR A 365 18.66 23.31 -11.53
C THR A 365 17.44 23.91 -12.25
N HIS A 366 16.89 23.23 -13.25
CA HIS A 366 15.72 23.72 -13.97
C HIS A 366 14.53 23.92 -13.02
N TRP A 367 14.17 22.90 -12.26
CA TRP A 367 13.00 22.93 -11.38
C TRP A 367 13.18 23.90 -10.21
N GLU A 368 14.38 24.03 -9.63
CA GLU A 368 14.66 25.04 -8.60
C GLU A 368 14.57 26.47 -9.14
N ARG A 369 15.01 26.72 -10.38
CA ARG A 369 15.02 28.06 -10.98
C ARG A 369 13.67 28.50 -11.53
N THR A 370 12.79 27.59 -11.88
CA THR A 370 11.44 27.87 -12.44
C THR A 370 10.37 27.87 -11.38
N GLN A 371 10.72 27.63 -10.10
CA GLN A 371 9.78 27.71 -8.99
C GLN A 371 9.31 29.13 -8.77
N LEU A 372 8.01 29.31 -8.56
CA LEU A 372 7.37 30.59 -8.27
C LEU A 372 7.57 30.97 -6.79
N ASP A 373 7.46 32.25 -6.46
CA ASP A 373 7.55 32.75 -5.08
C ASP A 373 6.53 32.12 -4.14
N SER A 374 5.39 31.69 -4.69
CA SER A 374 4.36 30.93 -3.97
C SER A 374 4.77 29.55 -3.52
N GLY A 375 5.89 29.00 -4.01
CA GLY A 375 6.34 27.63 -3.81
C GLY A 375 5.86 26.63 -4.86
N GLY A 376 4.88 27.01 -5.72
CA GLY A 376 4.37 26.21 -6.82
C GLY A 376 5.09 26.43 -8.15
N TRP A 377 4.53 25.87 -9.23
CA TRP A 377 4.97 26.07 -10.61
C TRP A 377 3.81 26.37 -11.53
N GLY A 378 4.08 27.20 -12.56
CA GLY A 378 3.26 27.36 -13.77
C GLY A 378 3.79 26.53 -14.94
N TYR A 379 3.13 26.61 -16.11
CA TYR A 379 3.59 25.95 -17.36
C TYR A 379 4.92 26.52 -17.86
N SER A 380 5.14 27.83 -17.72
CA SER A 380 6.37 28.52 -18.07
C SER A 380 6.94 29.25 -16.86
N ALA A 381 8.18 29.70 -16.96
CA ALA A 381 8.74 30.64 -16.00
C ALA A 381 8.07 32.00 -16.22
N GLY A 382 6.98 32.25 -15.47
CA GLY A 382 6.29 33.53 -15.43
C GLY A 382 7.14 34.63 -14.76
N ASP A 383 6.51 35.74 -14.43
CA ASP A 383 7.12 36.83 -13.66
C ASP A 383 7.29 36.53 -12.17
N GLY A 384 7.09 35.30 -11.76
CA GLY A 384 7.20 34.80 -10.39
C GLY A 384 5.94 35.02 -9.52
N LYS A 385 4.97 35.81 -9.99
CA LYS A 385 3.81 36.25 -9.20
C LYS A 385 2.56 35.38 -9.38
N GLU A 386 2.57 34.49 -10.34
CA GLU A 386 1.46 33.57 -10.54
C GLU A 386 1.32 32.59 -9.36
N PRO A 387 0.09 32.19 -8.98
CA PRO A 387 -0.12 31.30 -7.83
C PRO A 387 0.40 29.86 -8.06
N GLY A 388 0.78 29.51 -9.28
CA GLY A 388 1.06 28.14 -9.68
C GLY A 388 -0.22 27.32 -9.95
N SER A 389 -0.04 26.13 -10.52
CA SER A 389 -1.13 25.18 -10.77
C SER A 389 -0.83 23.85 -10.10
N LEU A 390 -1.87 23.07 -9.75
CA LEU A 390 -1.66 21.74 -9.17
C LEU A 390 -0.89 20.83 -10.12
N SER A 391 -1.22 20.84 -11.42
CA SER A 391 -0.55 19.98 -12.42
C SER A 391 0.96 20.23 -12.49
N MET A 392 1.38 21.49 -12.52
CA MET A 392 2.79 21.85 -12.61
C MET A 392 3.52 21.78 -11.25
N THR A 393 2.81 22.08 -10.15
CA THR A 393 3.40 21.90 -8.81
C THR A 393 3.62 20.43 -8.49
N ALA A 394 2.68 19.56 -8.81
CA ALA A 394 2.88 18.12 -8.71
C ALA A 394 4.04 17.64 -9.60
N ALA A 395 4.19 18.21 -10.81
CA ALA A 395 5.34 17.94 -11.68
C ALA A 395 6.66 18.35 -11.01
N GLY A 396 6.74 19.56 -10.45
CA GLY A 396 7.95 20.07 -9.77
C GLY A 396 8.35 19.21 -8.58
N VAL A 397 7.39 18.85 -7.73
CA VAL A 397 7.60 17.92 -6.62
C VAL A 397 8.18 16.60 -7.11
N ASN A 398 7.59 16.00 -8.15
CA ASN A 398 8.06 14.73 -8.72
C ASN A 398 9.49 14.83 -9.25
N MET A 399 9.79 15.87 -10.01
CA MET A 399 11.08 16.02 -10.64
C MET A 399 12.19 16.30 -9.63
N LEU A 400 11.91 17.07 -8.58
CA LEU A 400 12.86 17.28 -7.49
C LEU A 400 13.10 15.99 -6.69
N PHE A 401 12.08 15.17 -6.43
CA PHE A 401 12.28 13.86 -5.82
C PHE A 401 13.12 12.94 -6.71
N VAL A 402 12.85 12.89 -8.01
CA VAL A 402 13.61 12.08 -8.96
C VAL A 402 15.07 12.54 -9.03
N ALA A 403 15.32 13.85 -9.20
CA ALA A 403 16.68 14.39 -9.29
C ALA A 403 17.45 14.13 -7.99
N ASN A 404 16.86 14.43 -6.83
CA ASN A 404 17.49 14.21 -5.52
C ASN A 404 17.79 12.72 -5.29
N GLU A 405 16.90 11.81 -5.67
CA GLU A 405 17.09 10.36 -5.55
C GLU A 405 18.26 9.89 -6.42
N GLN A 406 18.35 10.36 -7.67
CA GLN A 406 19.42 9.97 -8.58
C GLN A 406 20.77 10.55 -8.16
N LEU A 407 20.81 11.80 -7.71
CA LEU A 407 22.04 12.45 -7.22
C LEU A 407 22.51 11.84 -5.89
N SER A 408 21.59 11.53 -4.97
CA SER A 408 21.90 10.86 -3.70
C SER A 408 22.42 9.44 -3.91
N ALA A 409 21.97 8.74 -4.95
CA ALA A 409 22.50 7.43 -5.30
C ALA A 409 23.98 7.46 -5.68
N LEU A 410 24.43 8.57 -6.29
CA LEU A 410 25.85 8.78 -6.65
C LEU A 410 26.69 9.12 -5.43
N ARG A 411 26.12 9.79 -4.43
CA ARG A 411 26.78 10.20 -3.18
C ARG A 411 25.78 10.12 -2.03
N PRO A 412 25.59 8.93 -1.42
CA PRO A 412 24.67 8.77 -0.32
C PRO A 412 25.04 9.68 0.84
N ASP A 413 24.14 10.61 1.15
CA ASP A 413 24.29 11.46 2.30
C ASP A 413 23.69 10.79 3.53
N THR A 414 24.53 10.49 4.49
CA THR A 414 24.17 9.76 5.70
C THR A 414 24.21 10.61 6.96
N GLN A 415 24.36 11.94 6.83
CA GLN A 415 24.34 12.85 7.97
C GLN A 415 22.99 12.84 8.68
N LEU A 416 23.05 12.98 9.99
CA LEU A 416 21.89 13.14 10.86
C LEU A 416 21.59 14.63 11.09
N ALA A 417 20.45 14.94 11.69
CA ALA A 417 20.08 16.28 12.16
C ALA A 417 20.05 17.36 11.07
N ARG A 418 19.64 17.02 9.85
CA ARG A 418 19.46 17.99 8.76
C ARG A 418 18.01 18.05 8.28
N PRO A 419 17.61 19.13 7.62
CA PRO A 419 16.28 19.19 6.99
C PRO A 419 16.08 18.01 6.02
N PRO A 420 14.91 17.35 6.04
CA PRO A 420 14.63 16.19 5.20
C PRO A 420 14.53 16.51 3.72
N PHE A 421 14.20 17.75 3.38
CA PHE A 421 13.94 18.19 2.02
C PHE A 421 14.77 19.45 1.71
N SER A 422 15.11 19.66 0.42
CA SER A 422 15.66 20.92 -0.05
C SER A 422 14.66 22.07 0.15
N PRO A 423 15.11 23.32 0.26
CA PRO A 423 14.19 24.45 0.44
C PRO A 423 13.09 24.51 -0.61
N SER A 424 13.43 24.30 -1.89
CA SER A 424 12.44 24.29 -2.98
C SER A 424 11.42 23.18 -2.85
N LEU A 425 11.86 21.97 -2.47
CA LEU A 425 10.96 20.85 -2.26
C LEU A 425 10.04 21.07 -1.03
N GLN A 426 10.58 21.64 0.05
CA GLN A 426 9.78 21.98 1.22
C GLN A 426 8.68 23.02 0.89
N LEU A 427 9.04 24.12 0.19
CA LEU A 427 8.07 25.12 -0.25
C LEU A 427 6.96 24.51 -1.13
N ALA A 428 7.32 23.57 -1.99
CA ALA A 428 6.34 22.89 -2.85
C ALA A 428 5.40 21.96 -2.07
N LEU A 429 5.91 21.24 -1.10
CA LEU A 429 5.10 20.40 -0.21
C LEU A 429 4.18 21.26 0.66
N ASP A 430 4.65 22.41 1.14
CA ASP A 430 3.84 23.39 1.88
C ASP A 430 2.74 23.98 0.98
N TRP A 431 3.04 24.25 -0.30
CA TRP A 431 2.05 24.69 -1.28
C TRP A 431 0.95 23.65 -1.46
N LEU A 432 1.31 22.36 -1.61
CA LEU A 432 0.32 21.26 -1.71
C LEU A 432 -0.51 21.13 -0.42
N GLY A 433 0.09 21.36 0.74
CA GLY A 433 -0.61 21.31 2.04
C GLY A 433 -1.54 22.49 2.32
N LYS A 434 -1.52 23.54 1.49
CA LYS A 434 -2.28 24.78 1.74
C LYS A 434 -3.72 24.68 1.21
N GLY A 435 -4.70 24.71 2.12
CA GLY A 435 -6.13 24.66 1.74
C GLY A 435 -6.44 23.40 0.95
N ASP A 436 -7.09 23.58 -0.21
CA ASP A 436 -7.53 22.50 -1.10
C ASP A 436 -6.62 22.32 -2.32
N ASN A 437 -5.41 22.88 -2.29
CA ASN A 437 -4.50 22.85 -3.45
C ASN A 437 -4.25 21.45 -3.99
N ALA A 438 -4.03 20.45 -3.11
CA ALA A 438 -3.72 19.08 -3.51
C ALA A 438 -4.91 18.30 -4.11
N ILE A 439 -6.14 18.77 -3.91
CA ILE A 439 -7.37 18.08 -4.34
C ILE A 439 -8.18 18.87 -5.38
N THR A 440 -7.79 20.10 -5.71
CA THR A 440 -8.50 20.94 -6.67
C THR A 440 -8.07 20.54 -8.08
N ILE A 441 -8.73 19.54 -8.65
CA ILE A 441 -8.55 19.10 -10.03
C ILE A 441 -9.37 20.00 -10.94
N ALA A 442 -8.77 21.09 -11.39
CA ALA A 442 -9.36 22.09 -12.26
C ALA A 442 -8.56 22.25 -13.57
N GLY A 443 -9.18 22.87 -14.59
CA GLY A 443 -8.53 23.21 -15.85
C GLY A 443 -8.86 22.25 -16.99
N GLN A 444 -8.14 22.42 -18.09
CA GLN A 444 -8.42 21.75 -19.37
C GLN A 444 -8.08 20.26 -19.36
N PHE A 445 -7.13 19.82 -18.51
CA PHE A 445 -6.60 18.46 -18.48
C PHE A 445 -6.70 17.85 -17.07
N PRO A 446 -7.93 17.53 -16.59
CA PRO A 446 -8.15 17.11 -15.20
C PRO A 446 -7.47 15.77 -14.89
N TYR A 447 -7.52 14.78 -15.78
CA TYR A 447 -6.94 13.44 -15.53
C TYR A 447 -5.40 13.43 -15.65
N TYR A 448 -4.84 14.30 -16.48
CA TYR A 448 -3.40 14.57 -16.47
C TYR A 448 -2.95 15.14 -15.11
N THR A 449 -3.71 16.09 -14.55
CA THR A 449 -3.46 16.66 -13.23
C THR A 449 -3.60 15.61 -12.14
N LEU A 450 -4.63 14.77 -12.22
CA LEU A 450 -4.88 13.64 -11.32
C LEU A 450 -3.68 12.67 -11.27
N TYR A 451 -3.17 12.27 -12.44
CA TYR A 451 -1.99 11.40 -12.54
C TYR A 451 -0.72 12.10 -12.02
N GLY A 452 -0.56 13.40 -12.25
CA GLY A 452 0.54 14.19 -11.69
C GLY A 452 0.51 14.19 -10.15
N MET A 453 -0.67 14.38 -9.56
CA MET A 453 -0.87 14.39 -8.11
C MET A 453 -0.63 12.99 -7.50
N GLU A 454 -1.09 11.92 -8.16
CA GLU A 454 -0.80 10.54 -7.73
C GLU A 454 0.70 10.32 -7.58
N ARG A 455 1.46 10.74 -8.58
CA ARG A 455 2.91 10.58 -8.56
C ARG A 455 3.57 11.41 -7.46
N ALA A 456 3.10 12.65 -7.20
CA ALA A 456 3.59 13.48 -6.11
C ALA A 456 3.29 12.85 -4.74
N GLY A 457 2.10 12.27 -4.57
CA GLY A 457 1.72 11.53 -3.38
C GLY A 457 2.58 10.29 -3.15
N LEU A 458 2.79 9.48 -4.18
CA LEU A 458 3.63 8.26 -4.08
C LEU A 458 5.12 8.58 -3.92
N ALA A 459 5.63 9.63 -4.58
CA ALA A 459 7.03 10.05 -4.47
C ALA A 459 7.35 10.60 -3.08
N SER A 460 6.49 11.46 -2.54
CA SER A 460 6.66 12.03 -1.19
C SER A 460 6.31 11.04 -0.08
N GLY A 461 5.42 10.09 -0.36
CA GLY A 461 4.84 9.17 0.62
C GLY A 461 3.77 9.81 1.51
N PHE A 462 3.56 11.11 1.50
CA PHE A 462 2.58 11.74 2.39
C PHE A 462 1.16 11.21 2.14
N LYS A 463 0.52 10.71 3.20
CA LYS A 463 -0.90 10.35 3.19
C LYS A 463 -1.77 11.59 3.09
N MET A 464 -1.39 12.63 3.83
CA MET A 464 -2.16 13.85 3.94
C MET A 464 -1.38 15.02 3.31
N PHE A 465 -2.08 15.83 2.50
CA PHE A 465 -1.66 17.18 2.19
C PHE A 465 -2.64 18.15 2.85
N GLY A 466 -2.14 18.95 3.77
CA GLY A 466 -3.02 19.71 4.67
C GLY A 466 -3.92 18.74 5.46
N ARG A 467 -5.22 18.88 5.29
CA ARG A 467 -6.24 18.06 5.95
C ARG A 467 -6.85 16.97 5.08
N HIS A 468 -6.35 16.79 3.84
CA HIS A 468 -6.93 15.88 2.87
C HIS A 468 -6.09 14.60 2.71
N ASP A 469 -6.71 13.43 2.91
CA ASP A 469 -6.22 12.19 2.35
C ASP A 469 -6.40 12.28 0.83
N TRP A 470 -5.32 12.69 0.15
CA TRP A 470 -5.37 13.00 -1.28
C TRP A 470 -5.89 11.81 -2.10
N PHE A 471 -5.52 10.58 -1.74
CA PHE A 471 -5.94 9.42 -2.52
C PHE A 471 -7.43 9.13 -2.33
N ARG A 472 -7.94 9.16 -1.10
CA ARG A 472 -9.37 8.93 -0.83
C ARG A 472 -10.26 9.98 -1.50
N VAL A 473 -9.90 11.26 -1.35
CA VAL A 473 -10.68 12.36 -1.93
C VAL A 473 -10.70 12.28 -3.45
N LEU A 474 -9.51 12.14 -4.07
CA LEU A 474 -9.42 12.12 -5.53
C LEU A 474 -9.99 10.81 -6.13
N ALA A 475 -9.88 9.67 -5.43
CA ALA A 475 -10.51 8.43 -5.85
C ALA A 475 -12.05 8.53 -5.80
N ALA A 476 -12.64 9.12 -4.74
CA ALA A 476 -14.08 9.36 -4.67
C ALA A 476 -14.58 10.16 -5.89
N GLU A 477 -13.91 11.28 -6.19
CA GLU A 477 -14.25 12.12 -7.34
C GLU A 477 -14.05 11.41 -8.69
N THR A 478 -13.02 10.58 -8.80
CA THR A 478 -12.75 9.80 -10.01
C THR A 478 -13.84 8.75 -10.23
N LEU A 479 -14.24 8.02 -9.18
CA LEU A 479 -15.30 7.02 -9.25
C LEU A 479 -16.65 7.62 -9.69
N LYS A 480 -17.01 8.80 -9.17
CA LYS A 480 -18.26 9.52 -9.55
C LYS A 480 -18.30 9.91 -11.02
N LYS A 481 -17.14 10.16 -11.65
CA LYS A 481 -17.03 10.65 -13.03
C LYS A 481 -16.89 9.55 -14.08
N GLN A 482 -16.86 8.25 -13.67
CA GLN A 482 -16.79 7.16 -14.63
C GLN A 482 -18.11 7.00 -15.38
N SER A 483 -18.07 6.94 -16.70
CA SER A 483 -19.25 6.69 -17.53
C SER A 483 -19.80 5.27 -17.35
N ALA A 484 -21.02 5.04 -17.81
CA ALA A 484 -21.61 3.70 -17.80
C ALA A 484 -20.79 2.68 -18.61
N GLU A 485 -20.16 3.17 -19.71
CA GLU A 485 -19.29 2.40 -20.61
C GLU A 485 -17.88 2.17 -20.04
N GLY A 486 -17.58 2.73 -18.89
CA GLY A 486 -16.32 2.54 -18.17
C GLY A 486 -15.23 3.57 -18.45
N SER A 487 -15.48 4.59 -19.28
CA SER A 487 -14.50 5.63 -19.63
C SER A 487 -14.50 6.82 -18.67
N TRP A 488 -13.44 7.61 -18.75
CA TRP A 488 -13.31 8.95 -18.17
C TRP A 488 -12.92 9.95 -19.28
N GLY A 489 -13.86 10.28 -20.16
CA GLY A 489 -13.56 11.08 -21.33
C GLY A 489 -13.02 10.24 -22.50
N ASP A 490 -11.95 10.68 -23.13
CA ASP A 490 -11.29 9.96 -24.22
C ASP A 490 -10.33 8.85 -23.73
N GLU A 491 -9.57 8.24 -24.64
CA GLU A 491 -8.61 7.18 -24.30
C GLU A 491 -7.43 7.69 -23.47
N VAL A 492 -7.04 8.98 -23.64
CA VAL A 492 -5.97 9.62 -22.88
C VAL A 492 -6.43 9.83 -21.43
N ASP A 493 -7.59 10.42 -21.23
CA ASP A 493 -8.20 10.65 -19.93
C ASP A 493 -8.45 9.34 -19.19
N THR A 494 -8.99 8.33 -19.91
CA THR A 494 -9.22 6.98 -19.35
C THR A 494 -7.92 6.33 -18.93
N SER A 495 -6.85 6.47 -19.70
CA SER A 495 -5.54 5.93 -19.36
C SER A 495 -4.94 6.58 -18.09
N PHE A 496 -5.05 7.90 -17.95
CA PHE A 496 -4.60 8.60 -16.74
C PHE A 496 -5.43 8.23 -15.50
N ALA A 497 -6.75 8.10 -15.63
CA ALA A 497 -7.61 7.65 -14.54
C ALA A 497 -7.26 6.22 -14.08
N LEU A 498 -7.01 5.30 -15.03
CA LEU A 498 -6.56 3.95 -14.74
C LEU A 498 -5.21 3.93 -14.02
N LEU A 499 -4.24 4.72 -14.47
CA LEU A 499 -2.93 4.85 -13.80
C LEU A 499 -3.09 5.31 -12.36
N PHE A 500 -3.89 6.35 -12.12
CA PHE A 500 -4.17 6.86 -10.79
C PHE A 500 -4.77 5.80 -9.87
N LEU A 501 -5.84 5.12 -10.31
CA LEU A 501 -6.54 4.12 -9.51
C LEU A 501 -5.67 2.88 -9.26
N ALA A 502 -5.02 2.35 -10.30
CA ALA A 502 -4.24 1.13 -10.21
C ALA A 502 -3.04 1.29 -9.28
N ARG A 503 -2.24 2.34 -9.47
CA ARG A 503 -1.01 2.55 -8.70
C ARG A 503 -1.28 3.04 -7.29
N GLY A 504 -2.29 3.90 -7.10
CA GLY A 504 -2.64 4.44 -5.80
C GLY A 504 -3.17 3.42 -4.81
N ARG A 505 -3.80 2.32 -5.29
CA ARG A 505 -4.38 1.27 -4.44
C ARG A 505 -3.39 0.22 -3.94
N HIS A 506 -2.16 0.16 -4.46
CA HIS A 506 -1.21 -0.89 -4.07
C HIS A 506 -0.99 -0.95 -2.56
N PRO A 507 -0.74 -2.16 -2.02
CA PRO A 507 -0.44 -2.38 -0.61
C PRO A 507 0.68 -1.48 -0.10
N LEU A 508 0.63 -1.15 1.18
CA LEU A 508 1.64 -0.34 1.86
C LEU A 508 2.64 -1.23 2.59
N LEU A 509 3.93 -0.98 2.38
CA LEU A 509 4.99 -1.69 3.08
C LEU A 509 5.10 -1.23 4.54
N MET A 510 5.22 0.07 4.77
CA MET A 510 5.33 0.69 6.10
C MET A 510 4.75 2.10 6.09
N ASN A 511 4.09 2.47 7.19
CA ASN A 511 3.79 3.85 7.54
C ASN A 511 4.96 4.45 8.31
N LYS A 512 5.65 5.44 7.73
CA LYS A 512 6.69 6.20 8.44
C LYS A 512 6.03 7.30 9.26
N LEU A 513 6.25 7.29 10.57
CA LEU A 513 5.62 8.24 11.49
C LEU A 513 6.33 9.59 11.44
N ASN A 514 5.57 10.64 11.11
CA ASN A 514 5.98 12.04 11.18
C ASN A 514 5.57 12.63 12.53
N PHE A 515 6.53 13.17 13.27
CA PHE A 515 6.36 13.82 14.56
C PHE A 515 7.28 15.05 14.66
N VAL A 516 7.11 15.87 15.68
CA VAL A 516 7.99 17.02 15.94
C VAL A 516 9.37 16.53 16.38
N GLY A 517 10.40 16.77 15.59
CA GLY A 517 11.77 16.31 15.83
C GLY A 517 12.38 15.61 14.62
N ALA A 518 13.35 14.78 14.86
CA ALA A 518 14.22 14.17 13.82
C ALA A 518 13.64 12.89 13.17
N TRP A 519 12.37 12.91 12.77
CA TRP A 519 11.66 11.75 12.19
C TRP A 519 12.15 11.33 10.81
N ALA A 520 12.81 12.22 10.09
CA ALA A 520 13.17 12.01 8.68
C ALA A 520 14.66 12.20 8.39
N ASN A 521 15.55 11.70 9.29
CA ASN A 521 16.99 11.67 9.03
C ASN A 521 17.31 10.92 7.72
N ARG A 522 16.47 9.99 7.32
CA ARG A 522 16.58 9.15 6.12
C ARG A 522 15.28 9.23 5.31
N PRO A 523 15.02 10.34 4.56
CA PRO A 523 13.71 10.58 3.95
C PRO A 523 13.33 9.55 2.87
N ARG A 524 14.27 8.78 2.32
CA ARG A 524 14.04 7.80 1.26
C ARG A 524 14.25 6.34 1.69
N ASP A 525 14.50 6.06 2.96
CA ASP A 525 14.77 4.72 3.48
C ASP A 525 13.64 3.73 3.17
N VAL A 526 12.42 4.01 3.59
CA VAL A 526 11.24 3.16 3.37
C VAL A 526 10.87 3.09 1.88
N ALA A 527 11.03 4.20 1.13
CA ALA A 527 10.79 4.22 -0.31
C ALA A 527 11.70 3.25 -1.07
N ASN A 528 13.00 3.24 -0.73
CA ASN A 528 13.97 2.34 -1.36
C ASN A 528 13.75 0.89 -0.93
N LEU A 529 13.38 0.66 0.34
CA LEU A 529 12.99 -0.67 0.81
C LEU A 529 11.74 -1.17 0.07
N ALA A 530 10.72 -0.33 -0.13
CA ALA A 530 9.52 -0.69 -0.88
C ALA A 530 9.84 -1.08 -2.33
N LYS A 531 10.70 -0.31 -3.01
CA LYS A 531 11.20 -0.65 -4.35
C LYS A 531 11.92 -2.00 -4.37
N PHE A 532 12.78 -2.26 -3.38
CA PHE A 532 13.49 -3.54 -3.26
C PHE A 532 12.51 -4.69 -3.10
N VAL A 533 11.58 -4.61 -2.14
CA VAL A 533 10.61 -5.67 -1.89
C VAL A 533 9.70 -5.88 -3.10
N THR A 534 9.22 -4.81 -3.75
CA THR A 534 8.46 -4.89 -5.01
C THR A 534 9.21 -5.71 -6.05
N LYS A 535 10.50 -5.41 -6.27
CA LYS A 535 11.32 -6.10 -7.27
C LYS A 535 11.58 -7.57 -6.94
N GLU A 536 11.82 -7.88 -5.67
CA GLU A 536 12.13 -9.24 -5.23
C GLU A 536 10.88 -10.12 -5.13
N THR A 537 9.71 -9.52 -4.88
CA THR A 537 8.45 -10.25 -4.77
C THR A 537 7.61 -10.23 -6.05
N GLU A 538 7.99 -9.39 -7.02
CA GLU A 538 7.20 -9.13 -8.24
C GLU A 538 5.77 -8.66 -7.91
N ARG A 539 5.61 -7.99 -6.76
CA ARG A 539 4.34 -7.41 -6.30
C ARG A 539 4.54 -5.95 -5.95
N PRO A 540 3.83 -5.04 -6.62
CA PRO A 540 3.99 -3.61 -6.36
C PRO A 540 3.57 -3.26 -4.94
N LEU A 541 4.43 -2.51 -4.27
CA LEU A 541 4.21 -1.99 -2.93
C LEU A 541 4.45 -0.49 -2.92
N ASN A 542 3.56 0.23 -2.25
CA ASN A 542 3.73 1.62 -1.92
C ASN A 542 4.31 1.77 -0.50
N TRP A 543 4.58 2.98 -0.10
CA TRP A 543 4.97 3.37 1.24
C TRP A 543 4.25 4.66 1.60
N GLN A 544 4.22 5.02 2.89
CA GLN A 544 3.45 6.17 3.31
C GLN A 544 4.10 6.88 4.49
N VAL A 545 3.89 8.19 4.59
CA VAL A 545 4.20 9.02 5.75
C VAL A 545 2.88 9.41 6.39
N VAL A 546 2.74 9.09 7.67
CA VAL A 546 1.56 9.41 8.48
C VAL A 546 1.92 10.33 9.63
N SER A 547 1.00 11.21 10.03
CA SER A 547 1.25 12.17 11.11
C SER A 547 0.87 11.59 12.46
N LEU A 548 1.68 11.84 13.47
CA LEU A 548 1.32 11.59 14.88
C LEU A 548 0.08 12.39 15.31
N LYS A 549 -0.23 13.49 14.61
CA LYS A 549 -1.43 14.31 14.88
C LYS A 549 -2.72 13.71 14.29
N SER A 550 -2.62 12.76 13.35
CA SER A 550 -3.78 12.02 12.85
C SER A 550 -4.33 11.07 13.91
N GLU A 551 -5.56 10.62 13.71
CA GLU A 551 -6.12 9.54 14.50
C GLU A 551 -5.43 8.21 14.18
N TRP A 552 -5.27 7.35 15.19
CA TRP A 552 -4.59 6.06 15.03
C TRP A 552 -5.29 5.13 14.01
N GLY A 553 -6.60 5.27 13.82
CA GLY A 553 -7.35 4.54 12.80
C GLY A 553 -6.85 4.80 11.38
N ASP A 554 -6.33 5.99 11.11
CA ASP A 554 -5.73 6.35 9.82
C ASP A 554 -4.43 5.60 9.54
N TRP A 555 -3.78 5.05 10.55
CA TRP A 555 -2.54 4.29 10.38
C TRP A 555 -2.78 2.81 10.06
N MET A 556 -4.03 2.33 10.23
CA MET A 556 -4.40 0.91 10.11
C MET A 556 -4.51 0.39 8.67
N ASP A 557 -4.29 1.24 7.67
CA ASP A 557 -4.17 0.86 6.26
C ASP A 557 -2.81 0.17 5.94
N CYS A 558 -1.90 0.15 6.92
CA CYS A 558 -0.61 -0.50 6.82
C CYS A 558 -0.32 -1.35 8.07
N PRO A 559 0.30 -2.53 7.94
CA PRO A 559 0.58 -3.39 9.10
C PRO A 559 1.69 -2.87 10.01
N ILE A 560 2.57 -2.00 9.51
CA ILE A 560 3.74 -1.50 10.26
C ILE A 560 3.69 0.01 10.40
N LEU A 561 3.84 0.47 11.65
CA LEU A 561 4.16 1.87 11.95
C LEU A 561 5.67 1.97 12.27
N TYR A 562 6.41 2.64 11.38
CA TYR A 562 7.86 2.81 11.49
C TYR A 562 8.20 4.15 12.11
N LEU A 563 8.89 4.12 13.25
CA LEU A 563 9.34 5.29 14.00
C LEU A 563 10.86 5.27 14.09
N SER A 564 11.52 6.23 13.48
CA SER A 564 12.98 6.35 13.52
C SER A 564 13.41 7.74 13.97
N SER A 565 14.47 7.82 14.74
CA SER A 565 15.12 9.07 15.15
C SER A 565 16.54 8.80 15.67
N HIS A 566 17.36 9.86 15.76
CA HIS A 566 18.64 9.81 16.45
C HIS A 566 18.57 10.40 17.87
N GLU A 567 17.45 11.04 18.21
CA GLU A 567 17.18 11.68 19.50
C GLU A 567 15.82 11.28 20.05
N PRO A 568 15.59 11.33 21.37
CA PRO A 568 14.31 11.01 21.96
C PRO A 568 13.19 11.93 21.45
N PRO A 569 12.12 11.40 20.84
CA PRO A 569 10.93 12.18 20.54
C PRO A 569 10.23 12.68 21.81
N VAL A 570 9.55 13.84 21.69
CA VAL A 570 8.73 14.39 22.79
C VAL A 570 7.26 14.06 22.48
N PHE A 571 6.73 13.06 23.18
CA PHE A 571 5.34 12.62 23.06
C PHE A 571 4.57 12.92 24.35
N ASP A 572 3.29 13.24 24.20
CA ASP A 572 2.36 13.39 25.33
C ASP A 572 1.58 12.08 25.58
N GLU A 573 0.74 12.07 26.63
CA GLU A 573 -0.06 10.88 26.99
C GLU A 573 -1.04 10.47 25.90
N SER A 574 -1.57 11.40 25.12
CA SER A 574 -2.45 11.13 23.98
C SER A 574 -1.70 10.44 22.86
N ASP A 575 -0.46 10.86 22.59
CA ASP A 575 0.40 10.23 21.57
C ASP A 575 0.71 8.76 21.95
N PHE A 576 1.05 8.50 23.23
CA PHE A 576 1.25 7.13 23.71
C PHE A 576 -0.04 6.30 23.63
N ALA A 577 -1.20 6.88 23.97
CA ALA A 577 -2.47 6.18 23.85
C ALA A 577 -2.81 5.79 22.41
N LYS A 578 -2.51 6.66 21.43
CA LYS A 578 -2.68 6.36 20.00
C LYS A 578 -1.77 5.23 19.55
N LEU A 579 -0.48 5.24 19.94
CA LEU A 579 0.48 4.17 19.61
C LEU A 579 0.03 2.83 20.21
N ASN A 580 -0.39 2.83 21.45
CA ASN A 580 -0.94 1.65 22.10
C ASN A 580 -2.17 1.13 21.35
N SER A 581 -3.12 2.00 21.01
CA SER A 581 -4.35 1.63 20.28
C SER A 581 -4.04 1.02 18.92
N PHE A 582 -3.08 1.59 18.16
CA PHE A 582 -2.62 1.03 16.89
C PHE A 582 -2.11 -0.39 17.05
N VAL A 583 -1.24 -0.62 18.05
CA VAL A 583 -0.67 -1.94 18.30
C VAL A 583 -1.75 -2.91 18.78
N MET A 584 -2.58 -2.51 19.74
CA MET A 584 -3.65 -3.37 20.27
C MET A 584 -4.70 -3.72 19.20
N ALA A 585 -4.88 -2.87 18.18
CA ALA A 585 -5.74 -3.15 17.03
C ALA A 585 -5.09 -4.05 15.96
N GLY A 586 -3.90 -4.61 16.21
CA GLY A 586 -3.23 -5.57 15.34
C GLY A 586 -2.03 -5.03 14.56
N GLY A 587 -1.61 -3.77 14.77
CA GLY A 587 -0.43 -3.18 14.16
C GLY A 587 0.88 -3.63 14.81
N LEU A 588 1.97 -3.57 14.06
CA LEU A 588 3.35 -3.75 14.54
C LEU A 588 4.06 -2.40 14.62
N LEU A 589 4.57 -2.04 15.80
CA LEU A 589 5.44 -0.87 15.96
C LEU A 589 6.89 -1.28 15.68
N PHE A 590 7.50 -0.69 14.65
CA PHE A 590 8.91 -0.89 14.35
C PHE A 590 9.69 0.40 14.67
N THR A 591 10.56 0.35 15.67
CA THR A 591 11.39 1.48 16.07
C THR A 591 12.84 1.27 15.66
N HIS A 592 13.54 2.34 15.32
CA HIS A 592 14.88 2.27 14.77
C HIS A 592 15.74 3.45 15.24
N ALA A 593 16.91 3.14 15.82
CA ALA A 593 17.87 4.14 16.23
C ALA A 593 18.71 4.60 15.03
N ASP A 594 18.38 5.76 14.45
CA ASP A 594 19.24 6.39 13.43
C ASP A 594 20.61 6.72 14.03
N GLY A 595 21.68 6.27 13.38
CA GLY A 595 23.04 6.38 13.90
C GLY A 595 23.36 5.41 15.06
N GLY A 596 22.43 4.59 15.49
CA GLY A 596 22.60 3.68 16.64
C GLY A 596 22.78 4.43 17.97
N THR A 597 22.17 5.62 18.11
CA THR A 597 22.38 6.49 19.27
C THR A 597 21.85 5.87 20.57
N LYS A 598 22.58 6.08 21.66
CA LYS A 598 22.23 5.57 22.97
C LYS A 598 20.95 6.22 23.50
N GLU A 599 20.76 7.49 23.24
CA GLU A 599 19.64 8.30 23.70
C GLU A 599 18.32 7.77 23.14
N PHE A 600 18.27 7.48 21.84
CA PHE A 600 17.07 6.89 21.24
C PHE A 600 16.85 5.44 21.67
N ASN A 601 17.91 4.63 21.82
CA ASN A 601 17.80 3.27 22.32
C ASN A 601 17.19 3.25 23.73
N GLN A 602 17.60 4.12 24.63
CA GLN A 602 17.02 4.25 25.98
C GLN A 602 15.57 4.72 25.93
N TRP A 603 15.24 5.63 25.01
CA TRP A 603 13.87 6.08 24.80
C TRP A 603 12.98 4.93 24.29
N ALA A 604 13.48 4.08 23.40
CA ALA A 604 12.73 2.93 22.89
C ALA A 604 12.44 1.88 24.01
N GLU A 605 13.37 1.69 24.93
CA GLU A 605 13.14 0.86 26.12
C GLU A 605 12.04 1.45 27.02
N MET A 606 12.11 2.76 27.30
CA MET A 606 11.06 3.46 28.03
C MET A 606 9.71 3.38 27.32
N LEU A 607 9.69 3.53 25.96
CA LEU A 607 8.47 3.42 25.17
C LEU A 607 7.82 2.05 25.33
N ALA A 608 8.59 0.96 25.20
CA ALA A 608 8.07 -0.40 25.35
C ALA A 608 7.45 -0.61 26.73
N TYR A 609 8.16 -0.18 27.79
CA TYR A 609 7.64 -0.27 29.14
C TYR A 609 6.36 0.53 29.33
N LYS A 610 6.32 1.76 28.83
CA LYS A 610 5.15 2.65 28.92
C LYS A 610 3.92 2.13 28.18
N LEU A 611 4.12 1.56 27.00
CA LEU A 611 3.01 1.04 26.19
C LEU A 611 2.50 -0.32 26.64
N PHE A 612 3.40 -1.20 27.11
CA PHE A 612 3.07 -2.62 27.28
C PHE A 612 3.38 -3.16 28.68
N ASP A 613 3.93 -2.36 29.59
CA ASP A 613 4.42 -2.77 30.91
C ASP A 613 5.42 -3.96 30.83
N GLN A 614 6.26 -3.96 29.79
CA GLN A 614 7.23 -4.99 29.52
C GLN A 614 8.57 -4.39 29.04
N ASP A 615 9.68 -5.01 29.41
CA ASP A 615 11.01 -4.64 28.91
C ASP A 615 11.25 -5.27 27.53
N LEU A 616 12.00 -4.55 26.66
CA LEU A 616 12.49 -5.11 25.42
C LEU A 616 13.47 -6.27 25.71
N LYS A 617 13.24 -7.41 25.07
CA LYS A 617 14.13 -8.58 25.09
C LYS A 617 14.84 -8.76 23.76
N ASP A 618 15.99 -9.41 23.75
CA ASP A 618 16.65 -9.77 22.49
C ASP A 618 15.77 -10.75 21.71
N VAL A 619 15.59 -10.47 20.42
CA VAL A 619 14.86 -11.36 19.52
C VAL A 619 15.74 -12.59 19.23
N PRO A 620 15.28 -13.80 19.58
CA PRO A 620 16.10 -15.00 19.42
C PRO A 620 16.37 -15.29 17.92
N PRO A 621 17.52 -15.89 17.60
CA PRO A 621 17.96 -16.11 16.22
C PRO A 621 17.02 -16.98 15.38
N GLU A 622 16.20 -17.80 16.01
CA GLU A 622 15.19 -18.67 15.38
C GLU A 622 13.87 -17.98 15.07
N HIS A 623 13.68 -16.76 15.57
CA HIS A 623 12.46 -15.99 15.34
C HIS A 623 12.19 -15.79 13.86
N PHE A 624 10.92 -15.88 13.46
CA PHE A 624 10.49 -15.79 12.06
C PHE A 624 10.95 -14.50 11.35
N VAL A 625 11.10 -13.40 12.06
CA VAL A 625 11.58 -12.14 11.49
C VAL A 625 12.96 -12.26 10.80
N PHE A 626 13.76 -13.28 11.17
CA PHE A 626 15.07 -13.49 10.54
C PHE A 626 15.02 -14.44 9.32
N ASN A 627 13.88 -15.08 9.03
CA ASN A 627 13.76 -16.06 7.96
C ASN A 627 12.37 -16.12 7.31
N ALA A 628 11.52 -15.09 7.49
CA ALA A 628 10.16 -15.08 6.95
C ALA A 628 10.11 -15.19 5.43
N LEU A 629 11.03 -14.55 4.72
CA LEU A 629 11.15 -14.54 3.27
C LEU A 629 12.56 -14.88 2.80
N PHE A 630 13.54 -14.18 3.36
CA PHE A 630 14.95 -14.34 3.05
C PHE A 630 15.70 -14.84 4.28
N LYS A 631 16.84 -15.46 4.03
CA LYS A 631 17.79 -15.83 5.08
C LYS A 631 19.02 -14.93 4.93
N PRO A 632 19.07 -13.78 5.64
CA PRO A 632 20.18 -12.86 5.53
C PRO A 632 21.51 -13.50 5.93
N ASP A 633 22.57 -13.22 5.19
CA ASP A 633 23.93 -13.72 5.52
C ASP A 633 24.45 -13.08 6.80
N GLN A 634 24.08 -11.83 7.06
CA GLN A 634 24.40 -11.08 8.28
C GLN A 634 23.16 -10.93 9.14
N LYS A 635 23.23 -11.32 10.41
CA LYS A 635 22.19 -11.07 11.42
C LYS A 635 22.45 -9.73 12.08
N PHE A 636 21.38 -8.95 12.20
CA PHE A 636 21.40 -7.67 12.92
C PHE A 636 20.70 -7.86 14.26
N PRO A 637 21.20 -7.28 15.37
CA PRO A 637 20.52 -7.37 16.65
C PRO A 637 19.17 -6.68 16.55
N LEU A 638 18.13 -7.37 16.97
CA LEU A 638 16.80 -6.82 17.16
C LEU A 638 16.36 -7.08 18.60
N ARG A 639 15.60 -6.17 19.16
CA ARG A 639 14.93 -6.35 20.44
C ARG A 639 13.43 -6.26 20.24
N GLY A 640 12.64 -6.95 21.05
CA GLY A 640 11.20 -6.96 20.85
C GLY A 640 10.43 -7.21 22.13
N VAL A 641 9.14 -6.96 22.06
CA VAL A 641 8.14 -7.21 23.09
C VAL A 641 6.82 -7.63 22.44
N GLY A 642 6.09 -8.53 23.07
CA GLY A 642 4.82 -9.03 22.57
C GLY A 642 4.05 -9.82 23.61
N ASN A 643 2.95 -10.43 23.19
CA ASN A 643 2.20 -11.43 23.96
C ASN A 643 2.46 -12.82 23.39
N ALA A 644 1.72 -13.83 23.87
CA ALA A 644 1.86 -15.20 23.38
C ALA A 644 1.25 -15.44 21.99
N THR A 645 0.81 -14.42 21.28
CA THR A 645 0.18 -14.54 19.95
C THR A 645 0.93 -13.78 18.88
N ARG A 646 1.50 -12.61 19.19
CA ARG A 646 2.21 -11.76 18.23
C ARG A 646 3.20 -10.81 18.90
N THR A 647 4.11 -10.28 18.10
CA THR A 647 5.04 -9.23 18.50
C THR A 647 4.36 -7.88 18.39
N PHE A 648 4.41 -7.07 19.45
CA PHE A 648 3.86 -5.71 19.52
C PHE A 648 4.82 -4.67 18.96
N MET A 649 6.09 -4.79 19.34
CA MET A 649 7.13 -3.86 18.96
C MET A 649 8.43 -4.61 18.65
N ILE A 650 9.06 -4.21 17.56
CA ILE A 650 10.44 -4.58 17.22
C ILE A 650 11.28 -3.31 17.25
N HIS A 651 12.45 -3.37 17.85
CA HIS A 651 13.42 -2.28 17.92
C HIS A 651 14.76 -2.71 17.30
N SER A 652 15.26 -1.89 16.37
CA SER A 652 16.64 -2.02 15.87
C SER A 652 17.55 -1.03 16.62
N PRO A 653 18.47 -1.51 17.46
CA PRO A 653 19.40 -0.65 18.18
C PRO A 653 20.56 -0.16 17.31
N THR A 654 20.71 -0.66 16.10
CA THR A 654 21.76 -0.34 15.15
C THR A 654 21.22 0.38 13.93
N ASP A 655 22.05 1.24 13.28
CA ASP A 655 21.64 2.06 12.13
C ASP A 655 21.55 1.23 10.84
N ILE A 656 20.44 0.48 10.68
CA ILE A 656 20.18 -0.29 9.46
C ILE A 656 19.64 0.61 8.33
N SER A 657 18.87 1.66 8.63
CA SER A 657 18.25 2.53 7.63
C SER A 657 19.26 3.34 6.81
N LYS A 658 20.45 3.58 7.36
CA LYS A 658 21.57 4.18 6.63
C LYS A 658 21.88 3.43 5.33
N ARG A 659 21.70 2.12 5.32
CA ARG A 659 21.96 1.27 4.16
C ARG A 659 20.79 1.24 3.20
N TRP A 660 19.55 1.44 3.67
CA TRP A 660 18.37 1.57 2.79
C TRP A 660 18.40 2.85 1.95
N VAL A 661 19.16 3.88 2.35
CA VAL A 661 19.35 5.09 1.54
C VAL A 661 20.17 4.82 0.28
N ALA A 662 21.07 3.84 0.32
CA ALA A 662 21.85 3.44 -0.86
C ALA A 662 20.94 2.77 -1.88
N LYS A 663 21.04 3.16 -3.16
CA LYS A 663 20.34 2.47 -4.24
C LYS A 663 20.97 1.11 -4.52
N GLY A 664 20.13 0.09 -4.49
CA GLY A 664 20.50 -1.25 -4.88
C GLY A 664 21.12 -2.08 -3.75
N ALA A 665 20.62 -3.27 -3.62
CA ALA A 665 21.08 -4.30 -2.69
C ALA A 665 22.51 -4.80 -2.95
N SER A 666 23.22 -4.23 -3.92
CA SER A 666 24.59 -4.61 -4.25
C SER A 666 25.61 -4.28 -3.15
N VAL A 667 25.26 -3.37 -2.25
CA VAL A 667 26.18 -2.91 -1.18
C VAL A 667 25.98 -3.71 0.11
N ASP A 668 24.73 -4.05 0.47
CA ASP A 668 24.44 -4.85 1.65
C ASP A 668 23.02 -5.41 1.59
N ARG A 669 22.86 -6.50 0.85
CA ARG A 669 21.58 -7.15 0.65
C ARG A 669 20.91 -7.61 1.95
N SER A 670 21.71 -8.03 2.96
CA SER A 670 21.19 -8.57 4.21
C SER A 670 20.30 -7.57 4.97
N VAL A 671 20.57 -6.26 4.84
CA VAL A 671 19.74 -5.22 5.48
C VAL A 671 18.39 -5.07 4.80
N PHE A 672 18.35 -5.15 3.47
CA PHE A 672 17.11 -5.14 2.70
C PHE A 672 16.31 -6.42 2.91
N ASP A 673 16.99 -7.57 2.97
CA ASP A 673 16.37 -8.86 3.28
C ASP A 673 15.71 -8.84 4.66
N LEU A 674 16.37 -8.23 5.67
CA LEU A 674 15.77 -8.06 7.00
C LEU A 674 14.52 -7.17 6.95
N GLY A 675 14.56 -6.04 6.24
CA GLY A 675 13.39 -5.17 6.08
C GLY A 675 12.23 -5.88 5.39
N ALA A 676 12.51 -6.67 4.36
CA ALA A 676 11.53 -7.51 3.69
C ALA A 676 10.93 -8.57 4.63
N ASN A 677 11.77 -9.21 5.45
CA ASN A 677 11.34 -10.19 6.44
C ASN A 677 10.41 -9.57 7.50
N ILE A 678 10.74 -8.38 8.03
CA ILE A 678 9.88 -7.65 8.98
C ILE A 678 8.51 -7.41 8.36
N PHE A 679 8.47 -6.99 7.08
CA PHE A 679 7.20 -6.78 6.38
C PHE A 679 6.41 -8.08 6.22
N VAL A 680 7.02 -9.14 5.71
CA VAL A 680 6.34 -10.43 5.51
C VAL A 680 5.88 -11.03 6.82
N TYR A 681 6.68 -10.91 7.89
CA TYR A 681 6.28 -11.29 9.24
C TYR A 681 5.03 -10.54 9.69
N SER A 682 4.99 -9.22 9.52
CA SER A 682 3.87 -8.37 9.95
C SER A 682 2.55 -8.66 9.21
N THR A 683 2.62 -9.21 7.98
CA THR A 683 1.44 -9.63 7.23
C THR A 683 0.98 -11.06 7.56
N GLY A 684 1.61 -11.72 8.53
CA GLY A 684 1.36 -13.12 8.82
C GLY A 684 1.69 -14.04 7.64
N MET A 685 2.71 -13.70 6.86
CA MET A 685 3.13 -14.40 5.63
C MET A 685 2.01 -14.56 4.58
N GLN A 686 1.05 -13.66 4.57
CA GLN A 686 -0.06 -13.65 3.60
C GLN A 686 0.10 -12.56 2.55
N VAL A 687 -0.78 -12.59 1.55
CA VAL A 687 -0.86 -11.53 0.54
C VAL A 687 -1.16 -10.20 1.23
N PRO A 688 -0.34 -9.17 1.03
CA PRO A 688 -0.60 -7.86 1.61
C PRO A 688 -1.96 -7.31 1.16
N ARG A 689 -2.65 -6.63 2.07
CA ARG A 689 -3.91 -5.95 1.76
C ARG A 689 -3.67 -4.71 0.92
N ASN A 690 -4.60 -4.39 0.03
CA ASN A 690 -4.56 -3.12 -0.68
C ASN A 690 -4.75 -1.94 0.26
N ARG A 691 -4.29 -0.75 -0.15
CA ARG A 691 -4.24 0.47 0.67
C ARG A 691 -5.56 0.81 1.37
N LEU A 692 -6.71 0.55 0.75
CA LEU A 692 -8.02 0.85 1.34
C LEU A 692 -8.68 -0.33 2.06
N ASP A 693 -8.06 -1.50 2.05
CA ASP A 693 -8.50 -2.68 2.79
C ASP A 693 -7.88 -2.64 4.21
N THR A 694 -8.46 -1.81 5.06
CA THR A 694 -7.97 -1.56 6.43
C THR A 694 -8.56 -2.53 7.45
N LEU A 695 -7.77 -2.84 8.49
CA LEU A 695 -8.26 -3.55 9.69
C LEU A 695 -9.19 -2.68 10.55
N TYR A 696 -9.07 -1.38 10.43
CA TYR A 696 -9.88 -0.45 11.21
C TYR A 696 -11.30 -0.40 10.69
N VAL A 697 -12.24 -0.60 11.61
CA VAL A 697 -13.66 -0.45 11.35
C VAL A 697 -14.15 0.73 12.17
N GLU A 698 -14.61 1.76 11.49
CA GLU A 698 -15.21 2.91 12.16
C GLU A 698 -16.50 2.53 12.89
N ASP A 699 -16.76 3.13 14.04
CA ASP A 699 -18.02 2.99 14.73
C ASP A 699 -19.13 3.74 13.98
N LEU A 700 -20.36 3.21 14.04
CA LEU A 700 -21.50 3.89 13.45
C LEU A 700 -22.05 4.92 14.45
N PRO A 701 -22.39 6.15 14.02
CA PRO A 701 -22.83 7.21 14.92
C PRO A 701 -24.23 6.96 15.50
N ASP A 702 -25.05 6.18 14.84
CA ASP A 702 -26.42 5.86 15.27
C ASP A 702 -26.44 4.77 16.35
N LYS A 703 -27.44 4.79 17.22
CA LYS A 703 -27.62 3.78 18.25
C LYS A 703 -28.18 2.47 17.67
N PRO A 704 -27.71 1.30 18.11
CA PRO A 704 -28.28 0.02 17.70
C PRO A 704 -29.72 -0.13 18.20
N LYS A 705 -30.55 -0.81 17.39
CA LYS A 705 -31.94 -1.13 17.78
C LYS A 705 -32.02 -2.16 18.90
N ILE A 706 -31.09 -3.10 18.90
CA ILE A 706 -30.97 -4.20 19.87
C ILE A 706 -29.53 -4.24 20.34
N THR A 707 -29.29 -4.48 21.60
CA THR A 707 -27.97 -4.70 22.19
C THR A 707 -27.87 -6.09 22.79
N VAL A 708 -26.74 -6.76 22.61
CA VAL A 708 -26.42 -8.06 23.18
C VAL A 708 -25.17 -7.92 24.04
N PRO A 709 -25.26 -8.09 25.37
CA PRO A 709 -24.08 -8.09 26.21
C PRO A 709 -23.24 -9.36 25.98
N ILE A 710 -21.91 -9.18 25.86
CA ILE A 710 -20.91 -10.23 25.70
C ILE A 710 -19.97 -10.20 26.88
N ALA A 711 -19.98 -11.26 27.68
CA ALA A 711 -19.09 -11.37 28.84
C ALA A 711 -17.71 -11.90 28.45
N ARG A 712 -16.63 -11.13 28.68
CA ARG A 712 -15.27 -11.61 28.61
C ARG A 712 -14.84 -12.06 30.02
N LEU A 713 -14.54 -13.33 30.19
CA LEU A 713 -14.41 -13.97 31.49
C LEU A 713 -13.02 -13.78 32.07
N LYS A 714 -12.94 -13.10 33.23
CA LYS A 714 -11.68 -12.88 33.95
C LYS A 714 -11.33 -14.06 34.85
N TYR A 715 -10.08 -14.46 34.80
CA TYR A 715 -9.43 -15.43 35.71
C TYR A 715 -8.00 -14.98 36.03
N ALA A 716 -7.35 -15.63 36.98
CA ALA A 716 -5.94 -15.37 37.27
C ALA A 716 -5.07 -15.94 36.14
N GLY A 717 -4.56 -15.07 35.27
CA GLY A 717 -3.75 -15.39 34.11
C GLY A 717 -4.07 -14.48 32.92
N ASP A 718 -3.64 -14.88 31.73
CA ASP A 718 -3.81 -14.14 30.49
C ASP A 718 -5.21 -14.39 29.88
N TRP A 719 -6.22 -13.73 30.46
CA TRP A 719 -7.64 -13.87 30.09
C TRP A 719 -8.06 -12.96 28.93
N ASP A 720 -7.26 -11.96 28.57
CA ASP A 720 -7.56 -10.96 27.55
C ASP A 720 -6.33 -10.67 26.69
N PRO A 721 -5.78 -11.66 25.98
CA PRO A 721 -4.53 -11.52 25.25
C PRO A 721 -4.64 -10.54 24.08
N GLU A 722 -5.84 -10.35 23.50
CA GLU A 722 -6.12 -9.39 22.43
C GLU A 722 -7.33 -8.51 22.78
N PRO A 723 -7.14 -7.44 23.56
CA PRO A 723 -8.24 -6.63 24.10
C PRO A 723 -9.15 -5.98 23.04
N PHE A 724 -8.62 -5.69 21.85
CA PHE A 724 -9.37 -5.08 20.75
C PHE A 724 -10.13 -6.07 19.87
N ALA A 725 -10.01 -7.37 20.07
CA ALA A 725 -10.69 -8.40 19.30
C ALA A 725 -12.23 -8.20 19.32
N TRP A 726 -12.84 -8.13 20.49
CA TRP A 726 -14.26 -7.87 20.61
C TRP A 726 -14.67 -6.44 20.27
N GLU A 727 -13.77 -5.49 20.42
CA GLU A 727 -14.04 -4.09 20.02
C GLU A 727 -14.17 -3.96 18.50
N ARG A 728 -13.31 -4.64 17.75
CA ARG A 728 -13.41 -4.70 16.30
C ARG A 728 -14.65 -5.45 15.85
N GLU A 729 -14.92 -6.63 16.46
CA GLU A 729 -16.07 -7.44 16.13
C GLU A 729 -17.38 -6.69 16.41
N ARG A 730 -17.49 -5.97 17.51
CA ARG A 730 -18.65 -5.12 17.84
C ARG A 730 -18.98 -4.16 16.70
N ARG A 731 -17.98 -3.51 16.13
CA ARG A 731 -18.12 -2.54 15.04
C ARG A 731 -18.51 -3.24 13.73
N MET A 732 -17.88 -4.36 13.40
CA MET A 732 -18.21 -5.15 12.22
C MET A 732 -19.63 -5.71 12.32
N PHE A 733 -19.96 -6.37 13.42
CA PHE A 733 -21.29 -6.97 13.63
C PHE A 733 -22.40 -5.92 13.55
N ARG A 734 -22.12 -4.71 14.07
CA ARG A 734 -23.05 -3.58 13.98
C ARG A 734 -23.32 -3.14 12.55
N ARG A 735 -22.31 -3.15 11.69
CA ARG A 735 -22.44 -2.80 10.25
C ARG A 735 -23.22 -3.85 9.48
N GLU A 736 -23.00 -5.12 9.80
CA GLU A 736 -23.58 -6.25 9.07
C GLU A 736 -25.03 -6.55 9.49
N THR A 737 -25.38 -6.33 10.76
CA THR A 737 -26.64 -6.82 11.32
C THR A 737 -27.55 -5.75 11.91
N SER A 738 -27.08 -4.53 12.12
CA SER A 738 -27.75 -3.48 12.89
C SER A 738 -27.95 -3.79 14.39
N ILE A 739 -27.34 -4.88 14.91
CA ILE A 739 -27.34 -5.26 16.32
C ILE A 739 -26.04 -4.76 16.97
N GLY A 740 -26.14 -4.16 18.14
CA GLY A 740 -24.97 -3.73 18.93
C GLY A 740 -24.51 -4.82 19.88
N LEU A 741 -23.26 -5.27 19.75
CA LEU A 741 -22.61 -6.07 20.79
C LEU A 741 -22.05 -5.12 21.88
N VAL A 742 -22.15 -5.52 23.14
CA VAL A 742 -21.61 -4.77 24.29
C VAL A 742 -20.66 -5.68 25.06
N PRO A 743 -19.39 -5.79 24.61
CA PRO A 743 -18.39 -6.58 25.30
C PRO A 743 -17.96 -5.91 26.62
N PHE A 744 -17.93 -6.68 27.71
CA PHE A 744 -17.46 -6.22 29.01
C PHE A 744 -16.73 -7.34 29.76
N ALA A 745 -15.82 -6.97 30.62
CA ALA A 745 -15.05 -7.92 31.41
C ALA A 745 -15.77 -8.22 32.75
N VAL A 746 -15.83 -9.50 33.13
CA VAL A 746 -16.47 -9.94 34.38
C VAL A 746 -15.75 -11.15 34.98
N GLU A 747 -15.63 -11.20 36.30
CA GLU A 747 -15.11 -12.37 37.04
C GLU A 747 -15.99 -13.60 36.79
N ILE A 748 -15.41 -14.77 36.59
CA ILE A 748 -16.13 -16.01 36.29
C ILE A 748 -17.23 -16.27 37.33
N GLU A 749 -16.98 -15.99 38.60
CA GLU A 749 -17.91 -16.25 39.72
C GLU A 749 -19.15 -15.34 39.67
N LYS A 750 -19.13 -14.27 38.89
CA LYS A 750 -20.22 -13.27 38.80
C LYS A 750 -21.07 -13.42 37.56
N ILE A 751 -20.77 -14.41 36.69
CA ILE A 751 -21.49 -14.60 35.43
C ILE A 751 -22.87 -15.22 35.65
N SER A 752 -23.88 -14.75 34.93
CA SER A 752 -25.20 -15.36 34.82
C SER A 752 -25.81 -15.05 33.44
N PRO A 753 -26.74 -15.88 32.91
CA PRO A 753 -27.40 -15.61 31.64
C PRO A 753 -28.23 -14.31 31.63
N THR A 754 -28.63 -13.79 32.79
CA THR A 754 -29.31 -12.49 32.93
C THR A 754 -28.35 -11.32 32.82
N VAL A 755 -27.06 -11.51 33.11
CA VAL A 755 -26.00 -10.53 32.96
C VAL A 755 -25.52 -10.51 31.49
N ALA A 756 -25.25 -11.67 30.93
CA ALA A 756 -24.93 -11.84 29.51
C ALA A 756 -25.37 -13.21 29.02
N PRO A 757 -26.12 -13.33 27.94
CA PRO A 757 -26.52 -14.62 27.36
C PRO A 757 -25.33 -15.36 26.71
N PHE A 758 -24.25 -14.64 26.40
CA PHE A 758 -23.03 -15.18 25.76
C PHE A 758 -21.80 -14.78 26.54
N ALA A 759 -20.92 -15.76 26.80
CA ALA A 759 -19.66 -15.57 27.52
C ALA A 759 -18.51 -16.17 26.70
N HIS A 760 -17.36 -15.50 26.77
CA HIS A 760 -16.13 -15.90 26.08
C HIS A 760 -15.02 -16.15 27.09
N LEU A 761 -14.41 -17.33 27.02
CA LEU A 761 -13.27 -17.77 27.80
C LEU A 761 -12.12 -18.08 26.86
N THR A 762 -11.06 -17.28 26.90
CA THR A 762 -9.87 -17.44 26.06
C THR A 762 -8.60 -17.31 26.91
N GLY A 763 -7.46 -17.68 26.34
CA GLY A 763 -6.15 -17.56 26.99
C GLY A 763 -5.03 -18.19 26.18
N THR A 764 -3.79 -17.89 26.58
CA THR A 764 -2.56 -18.29 25.87
C THR A 764 -1.72 -19.31 26.65
N ALA A 765 -2.00 -19.55 27.94
CA ALA A 765 -1.24 -20.44 28.79
C ALA A 765 -2.17 -21.39 29.57
N ALA A 766 -1.61 -22.46 30.14
CA ALA A 766 -2.37 -23.35 31.01
C ALA A 766 -2.95 -22.57 32.20
N VAL A 767 -4.22 -22.83 32.51
CA VAL A 767 -4.94 -22.19 33.62
C VAL A 767 -5.45 -23.21 34.61
N THR A 768 -5.42 -22.85 35.88
CA THR A 768 -6.03 -23.63 36.95
C THR A 768 -7.26 -22.88 37.47
N LEU A 769 -8.44 -23.36 37.11
CA LEU A 769 -9.71 -22.82 37.62
C LEU A 769 -9.99 -23.41 39.02
N SER A 770 -10.44 -22.55 39.90
CA SER A 770 -10.93 -22.99 41.21
C SER A 770 -12.23 -23.80 41.10
N ALA A 771 -12.53 -24.61 42.12
CA ALA A 771 -13.81 -25.35 42.18
C ALA A 771 -15.03 -24.40 42.09
N ALA A 772 -14.92 -23.20 42.67
CA ALA A 772 -15.96 -22.17 42.58
C ALA A 772 -16.15 -21.66 41.14
N GLN A 773 -15.05 -21.41 40.41
CA GLN A 773 -15.09 -21.00 39.02
C GLN A 773 -15.70 -22.06 38.10
N ILE A 774 -15.26 -23.32 38.28
CA ILE A 774 -15.80 -24.44 37.50
C ILE A 774 -17.32 -24.59 37.76
N LYS A 775 -17.74 -24.44 39.02
CA LYS A 775 -19.15 -24.49 39.37
C LYS A 775 -19.92 -23.34 38.75
N ALA A 776 -19.42 -22.11 38.82
CA ALA A 776 -20.05 -20.94 38.23
C ALA A 776 -20.26 -21.08 36.72
N LEU A 777 -19.25 -21.60 35.99
CA LEU A 777 -19.36 -21.84 34.55
C LEU A 777 -20.43 -22.91 34.23
N ARG A 778 -20.52 -23.98 35.03
CA ARG A 778 -21.53 -25.01 34.85
C ARG A 778 -22.93 -24.46 35.12
N ASP A 779 -23.10 -23.78 36.26
CA ASP A 779 -24.38 -23.17 36.64
C ASP A 779 -24.84 -22.13 35.58
N TYR A 780 -23.89 -21.37 35.01
CA TYR A 780 -24.17 -20.40 33.94
C TYR A 780 -24.75 -21.09 32.70
N VAL A 781 -24.12 -22.17 32.24
CA VAL A 781 -24.58 -22.91 31.06
C VAL A 781 -25.88 -23.63 31.34
N ASP A 782 -25.98 -24.29 32.50
CA ASP A 782 -27.20 -25.00 32.89
C ASP A 782 -28.43 -24.09 32.95
N ALA A 783 -28.26 -22.84 33.38
CA ALA A 783 -29.27 -21.78 33.40
C ALA A 783 -29.64 -21.19 32.02
N GLY A 784 -28.94 -21.55 30.94
CA GLY A 784 -29.22 -21.12 29.58
C GLY A 784 -28.17 -20.21 28.93
N GLY A 785 -27.02 -20.02 29.57
CA GLY A 785 -25.89 -19.26 28.97
C GLY A 785 -25.16 -20.06 27.90
N VAL A 786 -24.60 -19.36 26.91
CA VAL A 786 -23.71 -19.94 25.89
C VAL A 786 -22.28 -19.54 26.22
N LEU A 787 -21.44 -20.54 26.45
CA LEU A 787 -20.01 -20.36 26.75
C LEU A 787 -19.17 -20.72 25.52
N LEU A 788 -18.49 -19.75 24.91
CA LEU A 788 -17.48 -19.99 23.90
C LEU A 788 -16.10 -20.11 24.55
N ILE A 789 -15.37 -21.15 24.18
CA ILE A 789 -13.99 -21.40 24.60
C ILE A 789 -13.12 -21.48 23.36
N ASP A 790 -12.07 -20.63 23.26
CA ASP A 790 -11.08 -20.73 22.20
C ASP A 790 -9.65 -20.48 22.72
N PRO A 791 -8.66 -21.24 22.25
CA PRO A 791 -7.26 -21.05 22.63
C PRO A 791 -6.66 -19.92 21.75
N CYS A 792 -6.47 -18.73 22.33
CA CYS A 792 -5.81 -17.65 21.61
C CYS A 792 -4.37 -18.07 21.23
N GLY A 793 -3.95 -17.77 19.99
CA GLY A 793 -2.70 -18.26 19.45
C GLY A 793 -2.65 -19.78 19.22
N GLY A 794 -3.79 -20.49 19.28
CA GLY A 794 -3.84 -21.94 19.17
C GLY A 794 -3.24 -22.69 20.38
N SER A 795 -3.20 -22.03 21.54
CA SER A 795 -2.52 -22.53 22.76
C SER A 795 -3.06 -23.90 23.22
N GLN A 796 -2.28 -24.95 22.96
CA GLN A 796 -2.59 -26.29 23.45
C GLN A 796 -2.54 -26.41 24.99
N PRO A 797 -1.64 -25.74 25.73
CA PRO A 797 -1.67 -25.70 27.18
C PRO A 797 -2.98 -25.16 27.75
N PHE A 798 -3.49 -24.03 27.18
CA PHE A 798 -4.80 -23.49 27.59
C PHE A 798 -5.93 -24.48 27.27
N ALA A 799 -6.02 -24.94 26.01
CA ALA A 799 -7.07 -25.85 25.57
C ALA A 799 -7.12 -27.11 26.42
N SER A 800 -5.98 -27.74 26.70
CA SER A 800 -5.89 -28.96 27.49
C SER A 800 -6.30 -28.73 28.95
N SER A 801 -5.86 -27.63 29.57
CA SER A 801 -6.19 -27.32 30.97
C SER A 801 -7.69 -27.03 31.16
N ILE A 802 -8.31 -26.29 30.24
CA ILE A 802 -9.75 -26.04 30.29
C ILE A 802 -10.56 -27.31 30.04
N ARG A 803 -10.14 -28.15 29.08
CA ARG A 803 -10.82 -29.44 28.81
C ARG A 803 -10.76 -30.37 30.05
N ALA A 804 -9.61 -30.44 30.72
CA ALA A 804 -9.46 -31.23 31.93
C ALA A 804 -10.36 -30.71 33.08
N ALA A 805 -10.52 -29.38 33.21
CA ALA A 805 -11.34 -28.77 34.25
C ALA A 805 -12.87 -28.93 34.01
N LEU A 806 -13.33 -28.73 32.79
CA LEU A 806 -14.75 -28.73 32.46
C LEU A 806 -15.30 -30.09 32.02
N PHE A 807 -14.47 -30.95 31.44
CA PHE A 807 -14.83 -32.24 30.85
C PHE A 807 -13.97 -33.41 31.39
N PRO A 808 -13.93 -33.67 32.71
CA PRO A 808 -13.02 -34.67 33.29
C PRO A 808 -13.37 -36.12 32.93
N ALA A 809 -14.66 -36.39 32.59
CA ALA A 809 -15.11 -37.73 32.19
C ALA A 809 -15.15 -37.89 30.67
N ALA A 810 -14.90 -39.08 30.17
CA ALA A 810 -14.90 -39.36 28.71
C ALA A 810 -16.24 -39.11 28.04
N ASP A 811 -17.34 -39.41 28.75
CA ASP A 811 -18.72 -39.16 28.31
C ASP A 811 -19.16 -37.67 28.40
N ALA A 812 -18.30 -36.85 29.03
CA ALA A 812 -18.53 -35.43 29.22
C ALA A 812 -17.93 -34.57 28.09
N GLN A 813 -17.19 -35.14 27.14
CA GLN A 813 -16.51 -34.42 26.08
C GLN A 813 -17.50 -33.77 25.10
N PRO A 814 -17.19 -32.54 24.60
CA PRO A 814 -17.96 -31.91 23.51
C PRO A 814 -17.88 -32.76 22.23
N ALA A 815 -18.97 -32.84 21.51
CA ALA A 815 -19.05 -33.52 20.22
C ALA A 815 -18.83 -32.57 19.05
N PRO A 816 -18.24 -33.01 17.92
CA PRO A 816 -18.17 -32.19 16.71
C PRO A 816 -19.56 -31.69 16.29
N LEU A 817 -19.65 -30.44 15.83
CA LEU A 817 -20.87 -29.88 15.28
C LEU A 817 -21.31 -30.72 14.07
N LYS A 818 -22.58 -31.13 14.06
CA LYS A 818 -23.15 -31.81 12.89
C LYS A 818 -23.27 -30.84 11.73
N PRO A 819 -23.16 -31.31 10.46
CA PRO A 819 -23.20 -30.43 9.28
C PRO A 819 -24.51 -29.64 9.14
N ASP A 820 -25.62 -30.12 9.72
CA ASP A 820 -26.92 -29.48 9.71
C ASP A 820 -27.21 -28.61 10.95
N HIS A 821 -26.23 -28.46 11.83
CA HIS A 821 -26.35 -27.67 13.05
C HIS A 821 -26.66 -26.21 12.73
N PRO A 822 -27.63 -25.54 13.43
CA PRO A 822 -28.01 -24.15 13.16
C PRO A 822 -26.85 -23.15 13.07
N LEU A 823 -25.82 -23.30 13.89
CA LEU A 823 -24.61 -22.47 13.84
C LEU A 823 -23.83 -22.61 12.52
N LEU A 824 -23.83 -23.79 11.88
CA LEU A 824 -23.12 -24.02 10.64
C LEU A 824 -23.94 -23.63 9.41
N VAL A 825 -25.26 -23.90 9.44
CA VAL A 825 -26.14 -23.64 8.30
C VAL A 825 -26.78 -22.25 8.32
N GLY A 826 -26.54 -21.45 9.36
CA GLY A 826 -27.06 -20.08 9.46
C GLY A 826 -28.61 -20.06 9.57
N ARG A 827 -29.20 -20.95 10.33
CA ARG A 827 -30.65 -20.92 10.59
C ARG A 827 -30.97 -19.86 11.64
N GLY A 828 -31.28 -18.69 11.17
CA GLY A 828 -31.67 -17.55 11.98
C GLY A 828 -31.83 -16.30 11.11
N ALA A 829 -32.60 -15.31 11.55
CA ALA A 829 -32.73 -14.06 10.81
C ALA A 829 -31.39 -13.34 10.66
N GLY A 830 -30.91 -13.16 9.44
CA GLY A 830 -29.66 -12.43 9.13
C GLY A 830 -28.37 -13.23 9.29
N MET A 831 -28.42 -14.54 9.55
CA MET A 831 -27.21 -15.36 9.69
C MET A 831 -26.69 -15.87 8.35
N THR A 832 -25.40 -15.66 8.07
CA THR A 832 -24.72 -16.27 6.93
C THR A 832 -24.23 -17.68 7.31
N PRO A 833 -24.50 -18.71 6.48
CA PRO A 833 -24.03 -20.06 6.74
C PRO A 833 -22.49 -20.12 6.83
N LEU A 834 -21.94 -20.64 7.93
CA LEU A 834 -20.49 -20.84 8.08
C LEU A 834 -19.95 -21.82 7.04
N LEU A 835 -20.76 -22.75 6.54
CA LEU A 835 -20.39 -23.67 5.45
C LEU A 835 -20.04 -22.97 4.13
N LYS A 836 -20.50 -21.74 3.92
CA LYS A 836 -20.16 -20.91 2.75
C LYS A 836 -18.93 -20.06 2.97
N GLN A 837 -18.44 -19.95 4.20
CA GLN A 837 -17.25 -19.18 4.50
C GLN A 837 -16.01 -20.04 4.28
N GLN A 838 -15.04 -19.47 3.59
CA GLN A 838 -13.74 -20.12 3.42
C GLN A 838 -12.91 -19.91 4.68
N VAL A 839 -12.52 -20.98 5.34
CA VAL A 839 -11.40 -20.92 6.29
C VAL A 839 -10.14 -20.47 5.54
N ARG A 840 -9.29 -19.71 6.20
CA ARG A 840 -8.03 -19.24 5.61
C ARG A 840 -7.25 -20.43 4.99
N PRO A 841 -6.55 -20.26 3.86
CA PRO A 841 -5.81 -21.33 3.21
C PRO A 841 -4.86 -22.11 4.15
N PHE A 842 -4.21 -21.39 5.04
CA PHE A 842 -3.35 -21.97 6.08
C PHE A 842 -4.15 -22.89 7.02
N VAL A 843 -5.29 -22.43 7.54
CA VAL A 843 -6.17 -23.19 8.43
C VAL A 843 -6.74 -24.39 7.68
N PHE A 844 -7.25 -24.21 6.46
CA PHE A 844 -7.76 -25.30 5.62
C PHE A 844 -6.73 -26.42 5.47
N LYS A 845 -5.46 -26.04 5.27
CA LYS A 845 -4.39 -27.02 5.14
C LYS A 845 -4.09 -27.75 6.44
N ALA A 846 -4.07 -27.02 7.57
CA ALA A 846 -3.81 -27.61 8.88
C ALA A 846 -4.90 -28.60 9.31
N ILE A 847 -6.17 -28.30 8.99
CA ILE A 847 -7.33 -29.12 9.42
C ILE A 847 -7.88 -30.03 8.33
N GLY A 848 -7.46 -29.87 7.06
CA GLY A 848 -7.96 -30.68 5.94
C GLY A 848 -9.46 -30.52 5.64
N SER A 849 -10.11 -29.49 6.20
CA SER A 849 -11.55 -29.26 6.10
C SER A 849 -11.89 -27.80 5.87
N LYS A 850 -12.96 -27.54 5.08
CA LYS A 850 -13.55 -26.20 4.93
C LYS A 850 -14.47 -25.84 6.12
N ILE A 851 -14.82 -26.79 6.96
CA ILE A 851 -15.65 -26.61 8.13
C ILE A 851 -14.74 -26.36 9.32
N PRO A 852 -14.91 -25.24 10.06
CA PRO A 852 -14.16 -25.02 11.29
C PRO A 852 -14.33 -26.20 12.25
N PRO A 853 -13.26 -26.69 12.89
CA PRO A 853 -13.33 -27.76 13.87
C PRO A 853 -13.89 -27.22 15.20
N MET A 854 -15.19 -27.02 15.24
CA MET A 854 -15.93 -26.60 16.42
C MET A 854 -16.67 -27.79 17.01
N GLN A 855 -16.68 -27.85 18.33
CA GLN A 855 -17.35 -28.87 19.09
C GLN A 855 -18.39 -28.21 20.00
N ILE A 856 -19.48 -28.90 20.27
CA ILE A 856 -20.54 -28.40 21.13
C ILE A 856 -20.94 -29.45 22.17
N ARG A 857 -21.32 -28.98 23.33
CA ARG A 857 -21.96 -29.77 24.37
C ARG A 857 -23.15 -28.97 24.91
N ASP A 858 -24.35 -29.50 24.72
CA ASP A 858 -25.55 -28.99 25.36
C ASP A 858 -25.52 -29.38 26.87
N VAL A 859 -25.83 -28.44 27.74
CA VAL A 859 -25.87 -28.62 29.19
C VAL A 859 -27.08 -27.82 29.69
N GLY A 860 -28.08 -28.51 30.28
CA GLY A 860 -29.29 -27.87 30.79
C GLY A 860 -30.02 -27.13 29.71
N LYS A 861 -30.13 -25.80 29.83
CA LYS A 861 -30.79 -24.91 28.87
C LYS A 861 -29.79 -24.19 27.93
N GLY A 862 -28.47 -24.34 28.13
CA GLY A 862 -27.44 -23.65 27.41
C GLY A 862 -26.48 -24.61 26.72
N ALA A 863 -25.32 -24.07 26.25
CA ALA A 863 -24.33 -24.84 25.51
C ALA A 863 -22.89 -24.35 25.78
N ILE A 864 -21.95 -25.27 25.72
CA ILE A 864 -20.51 -24.97 25.67
C ILE A 864 -20.04 -25.23 24.24
N VAL A 865 -19.54 -24.20 23.59
CA VAL A 865 -18.93 -24.27 22.26
C VAL A 865 -17.40 -24.21 22.44
N VAL A 866 -16.71 -25.21 21.94
CA VAL A 866 -15.25 -25.26 21.98
C VAL A 866 -14.72 -25.18 20.58
N SER A 867 -13.84 -24.21 20.33
CA SER A 867 -13.09 -24.11 19.08
C SER A 867 -11.68 -24.62 19.31
N ASP A 868 -11.16 -25.35 18.33
CA ASP A 868 -9.73 -25.68 18.28
C ASP A 868 -8.95 -24.66 17.41
N LEU A 869 -9.65 -23.63 16.90
CA LEU A 869 -9.08 -22.52 16.16
C LEU A 869 -8.95 -21.30 17.07
N ASP A 870 -7.96 -20.50 16.79
CA ASP A 870 -7.78 -19.17 17.36
C ASP A 870 -8.83 -18.20 16.78
N LEU A 871 -9.98 -18.10 17.44
CA LEU A 871 -11.04 -17.16 17.06
C LEU A 871 -10.70 -15.73 17.51
N THR A 872 -10.03 -15.59 18.65
CA THR A 872 -9.68 -14.28 19.22
C THR A 872 -8.81 -13.46 18.28
N SER A 873 -7.73 -14.00 17.72
CA SER A 873 -6.95 -13.30 16.68
C SER A 873 -7.75 -13.10 15.39
N GLY A 874 -8.67 -14.02 15.08
CA GLY A 874 -9.60 -13.87 13.96
C GLY A 874 -10.54 -12.68 14.14
N LEU A 875 -11.10 -12.46 15.30
CA LEU A 875 -11.93 -11.32 15.66
C LEU A 875 -11.15 -10.01 15.55
N LEU A 876 -9.86 -10.00 15.93
CA LEU A 876 -8.96 -8.87 15.75
C LEU A 876 -8.64 -8.63 14.27
N GLY A 877 -8.79 -9.62 13.41
CA GLY A 877 -8.45 -9.56 11.98
C GLY A 877 -6.99 -9.85 11.68
N THR A 878 -6.20 -10.23 12.66
CA THR A 878 -4.80 -10.64 12.51
C THR A 878 -4.69 -12.14 12.19
N ASN A 879 -3.51 -12.55 11.77
CA ASN A 879 -3.18 -13.95 11.58
C ASN A 879 -2.26 -14.40 12.71
N THR A 880 -2.55 -15.54 13.30
CA THR A 880 -1.59 -16.26 14.15
C THR A 880 -0.55 -16.93 13.25
N LEU A 881 0.69 -16.84 13.62
CA LEU A 881 1.81 -17.50 12.94
C LEU A 881 2.09 -18.86 13.53
#